data_59e5838caf8307753a8ab57847cc67fb
#
_entry.id   59e5838caf8307753a8ab57847cc67fb
#
_cell.length_a   1.000
_cell.length_b   1.000
_cell.length_c   1.000
_cell.angle_alpha   90.00
_cell.angle_beta   90.00
_cell.angle_gamma   90.00
#
_symmetry.space_group_name_H-M   'P 1'
#
loop_
_entity.id
_entity.type
_entity.pdbx_description
1 polymer ?
#
loop_
_entity_poly.entity_id
_entity_poly.type
_entity_poly.pdbx_seq_one_letter_code
_entity_poly.pdbx_strand_id
1 'polypeptide(L)'
;MNVLPVIPPDIRPMVQLDGGRFATSDLNDLYRRVINRNNRLKRLIQLNAPDIIIRNEKRMLQEAVDALIDNGRRGRAVTGANNRALKSLSDMLKGKQGRFRQNLLGKRVDYSGRSVIVVGPELKLYQCGVPKEMAIELFRPFVMKKLVEDGVANNIKSAKKKIDKGEPEVWDALEDIIKDRPVMLNRAPTLHRLGIQAFEPVLVEGRALKLHPLCCTAFNADFDGDQMAIHVPLSAEAQAEARVLMLSANNLLRPQDGKPVTVPTQDMILGTYYLTYVRLGKEEKGAEQVFVTDAGDFDLPVNQLVDGDLVEAAVEKAENEKKRAPSYLPLHAYSSVDEAITAYADGCIGLHAPIRVRYGKEIDGVMQYRIITATVGRLIFNEPIPQDLGFVDRSDPAHLFDLEVSFLVGKKKLGVIIDKCIRRHGFTIATEMLDRVKALGYKYSTKGAITVSIADMAIPEKKYALIEEAEKQTVKIDRQYKRGFLTNDERYRLVVHQWEQTIKDVTGALQENLDRFNPIFMMADSGARGSMNQIRQLAGMRGLMADTNGRTIEIPIKANFREGLSALEYFISSRGARKGLTDTALRTADSGYLTRRLVDVSQEVIIRIPDCGTTHGIHLSEVVEKGQVIESFGSRIHGRFPVHDIVDPETGEVLIPNNRMMHEDDAKMLEAHGIHSVYARTVLGCRARSGVCAKCYGMNLATSELVNLGEAVGIIAAQSIGEPGTQLTMRTFHTGGVAGDDITQGLPRVEELFEARKPKKMAAIAEIDGVVEIDESHRSALRDITITADDGEVKLYQVPYSVGLKVEQGKRVRKGEPITDGALNPHDVLRISGVEAVQEYLTQGVLAVYRQQGVDINDKHIEVIIRQMMRKVRVEDPGDTTLLSGTVVDVYEFEDANAVVQARIDAGETDLRLATDSLILMGITKASLATESFLSAASFQETTKVLTEAAIKGKVDHLVGLKENVIIGKLIPAGSGLDIYRDFEPTNWPESSVTQSMIDNEQK
;
A
#
# COMPACT_ATOMS: atom_id res chain seq x y z
N MET A 1 -23.87 -39.44 23.46
CA MET A 1 -24.84 -38.36 23.21
C MET A 1 -26.20 -39.00 23.18
N ASN A 2 -27.08 -38.62 24.10
CA ASN A 2 -28.43 -39.23 24.24
C ASN A 2 -29.50 -38.39 23.55
N VAL A 3 -29.25 -37.14 23.32
CA VAL A 3 -30.17 -36.18 22.71
C VAL A 3 -29.40 -35.40 21.62
N LEU A 4 -30.00 -35.25 20.46
CA LEU A 4 -29.46 -34.51 19.35
C LEU A 4 -30.22 -33.17 19.21
N PRO A 5 -29.51 -32.02 19.17
CA PRO A 5 -30.18 -30.74 18.98
C PRO A 5 -30.75 -30.62 17.56
N VAL A 6 -31.96 -30.08 17.45
CA VAL A 6 -32.61 -29.78 16.17
C VAL A 6 -32.74 -28.29 16.02
N ILE A 7 -32.18 -27.72 14.97
CA ILE A 7 -32.23 -26.29 14.68
C ILE A 7 -33.64 -25.89 14.20
N PRO A 8 -34.07 -24.63 14.42
CA PRO A 8 -35.38 -24.13 13.98
C PRO A 8 -35.59 -24.26 12.46
N PRO A 9 -36.85 -24.43 12.01
CA PRO A 9 -37.15 -24.57 10.57
C PRO A 9 -36.74 -23.39 9.72
N ASP A 10 -36.74 -22.19 10.26
CA ASP A 10 -36.33 -20.97 9.52
C ASP A 10 -34.88 -20.98 9.06
N ILE A 11 -34.00 -21.69 9.79
CA ILE A 11 -32.59 -21.85 9.44
C ILE A 11 -32.34 -22.98 8.41
N ARG A 12 -33.35 -23.89 8.23
CA ARG A 12 -33.32 -25.00 7.27
C ARG A 12 -34.57 -25.01 6.39
N PRO A 13 -34.84 -23.93 5.63
CA PRO A 13 -36.14 -23.74 4.96
C PRO A 13 -36.37 -24.80 3.88
N MET A 14 -37.64 -25.07 3.66
CA MET A 14 -38.18 -25.82 2.55
C MET A 14 -39.12 -24.90 1.75
N VAL A 15 -38.76 -24.54 0.52
CA VAL A 15 -39.47 -23.58 -0.31
C VAL A 15 -40.07 -24.30 -1.51
N GLN A 16 -41.32 -24.02 -1.81
CA GLN A 16 -41.99 -24.52 -3.00
C GLN A 16 -41.56 -23.69 -4.21
N LEU A 17 -41.07 -24.37 -5.24
CA LEU A 17 -40.72 -23.77 -6.55
C LEU A 17 -41.92 -23.88 -7.49
N ASP A 18 -41.89 -23.06 -8.56
CA ASP A 18 -42.86 -23.13 -9.63
C ASP A 18 -42.89 -24.53 -10.24
N GLY A 19 -44.09 -25.07 -10.47
CA GLY A 19 -44.27 -26.44 -10.95
C GLY A 19 -44.38 -27.53 -9.85
N GLY A 20 -44.63 -27.14 -8.59
CA GLY A 20 -44.92 -28.10 -7.49
C GLY A 20 -43.68 -28.84 -6.94
N ARG A 21 -42.48 -28.42 -7.33
CA ARG A 21 -41.21 -28.95 -6.79
C ARG A 21 -40.82 -28.20 -5.51
N PHE A 22 -40.20 -28.90 -4.57
CA PHE A 22 -39.68 -28.32 -3.34
C PHE A 22 -38.15 -28.22 -3.36
N ALA A 23 -37.61 -27.05 -3.09
CA ALA A 23 -36.19 -26.86 -2.77
C ALA A 23 -36.03 -27.00 -1.25
N THR A 24 -35.18 -27.89 -0.79
CA THR A 24 -34.92 -28.10 0.63
C THR A 24 -33.44 -27.84 0.99
N SER A 25 -33.20 -27.43 2.23
CA SER A 25 -31.84 -27.40 2.76
C SER A 25 -31.27 -28.82 2.90
N ASP A 26 -29.96 -28.96 2.64
CA ASP A 26 -29.26 -30.27 2.80
C ASP A 26 -29.36 -30.81 4.23
N LEU A 27 -29.52 -29.93 5.23
CA LEU A 27 -29.73 -30.33 6.64
C LEU A 27 -30.98 -31.13 6.85
N ASN A 28 -32.09 -30.82 6.15
CA ASN A 28 -33.33 -31.59 6.25
C ASN A 28 -33.11 -33.02 5.81
N ASP A 29 -32.30 -33.26 4.76
CA ASP A 29 -31.98 -34.65 4.32
C ASP A 29 -31.10 -35.39 5.33
N LEU A 30 -30.12 -34.70 5.94
CA LEU A 30 -29.28 -35.28 6.99
C LEU A 30 -30.08 -35.62 8.24
N TYR A 31 -31.00 -34.75 8.70
CA TYR A 31 -31.90 -35.07 9.81
C TYR A 31 -32.81 -36.23 9.50
N ARG A 32 -33.38 -36.26 8.30
CA ARG A 32 -34.24 -37.39 7.85
C ARG A 32 -33.48 -38.72 7.88
N ARG A 33 -32.23 -38.77 7.45
CA ARG A 33 -31.38 -39.95 7.51
C ARG A 33 -31.17 -40.43 8.95
N VAL A 34 -30.90 -39.53 9.87
CA VAL A 34 -30.72 -39.82 11.30
C VAL A 34 -32.01 -40.40 11.87
N ILE A 35 -33.16 -39.78 11.62
CA ILE A 35 -34.47 -40.25 12.11
C ILE A 35 -34.80 -41.63 11.55
N ASN A 36 -34.62 -41.86 10.26
CA ASN A 36 -34.89 -43.14 9.61
C ASN A 36 -34.03 -44.26 10.19
N ARG A 37 -32.73 -44.02 10.40
CA ARG A 37 -31.82 -44.99 11.02
C ARG A 37 -32.21 -45.29 12.47
N ASN A 38 -32.56 -44.23 13.24
CA ASN A 38 -32.99 -44.44 14.61
C ASN A 38 -34.32 -45.23 14.72
N ASN A 39 -35.28 -44.94 13.87
CA ASN A 39 -36.55 -45.69 13.81
C ASN A 39 -36.33 -47.17 13.41
N ARG A 40 -35.41 -47.39 12.45
CA ARG A 40 -35.04 -48.74 12.04
C ARG A 40 -34.35 -49.51 13.18
N LEU A 41 -33.42 -48.85 13.90
CA LEU A 41 -32.76 -49.44 15.06
C LEU A 41 -33.78 -49.80 16.17
N LYS A 42 -34.75 -48.91 16.48
CA LYS A 42 -35.82 -49.18 17.45
C LYS A 42 -36.64 -50.43 17.08
N ARG A 43 -37.02 -50.54 15.80
CA ARG A 43 -37.75 -51.73 15.32
C ARG A 43 -36.94 -53.04 15.44
N LEU A 44 -35.64 -53.02 15.10
CA LEU A 44 -34.77 -54.18 15.22
C LEU A 44 -34.56 -54.59 16.67
N ILE A 45 -34.49 -53.68 17.60
CA ILE A 45 -34.42 -53.99 19.04
C ILE A 45 -35.76 -54.59 19.52
N GLN A 46 -36.91 -54.04 19.11
CA GLN A 46 -38.24 -54.58 19.46
C GLN A 46 -38.47 -56.00 18.91
N LEU A 47 -37.87 -56.30 17.76
CA LEU A 47 -37.97 -57.63 17.10
C LEU A 47 -36.94 -58.64 17.62
N ASN A 48 -36.13 -58.30 18.63
CA ASN A 48 -35.01 -59.10 19.14
C ASN A 48 -34.10 -59.68 18.02
N ALA A 49 -33.72 -58.81 17.06
CA ALA A 49 -32.87 -59.17 15.94
C ALA A 49 -31.46 -59.61 16.44
N PRO A 50 -30.73 -60.45 15.66
CA PRO A 50 -29.37 -60.85 16.01
C PRO A 50 -28.42 -59.70 16.32
N ASP A 51 -27.58 -59.83 17.33
CA ASP A 51 -26.66 -58.79 17.81
C ASP A 51 -25.76 -58.17 16.72
N ILE A 52 -25.37 -59.00 15.73
CA ILE A 52 -24.54 -58.51 14.60
C ILE A 52 -25.30 -57.45 13.78
N ILE A 53 -26.60 -57.63 13.55
CA ILE A 53 -27.43 -56.66 12.82
C ILE A 53 -27.65 -55.41 13.65
N ILE A 54 -27.93 -55.55 14.93
CA ILE A 54 -28.10 -54.42 15.87
C ILE A 54 -26.81 -53.61 15.96
N ARG A 55 -25.62 -54.23 16.07
CA ARG A 55 -24.32 -53.52 16.08
C ARG A 55 -24.06 -52.79 14.77
N ASN A 56 -24.38 -53.37 13.63
CA ASN A 56 -24.21 -52.72 12.34
C ASN A 56 -25.13 -51.49 12.18
N GLU A 57 -26.40 -51.59 12.61
CA GLU A 57 -27.33 -50.46 12.54
C GLU A 57 -26.96 -49.36 13.53
N LYS A 58 -26.42 -49.70 14.73
CA LYS A 58 -25.83 -48.71 15.64
C LYS A 58 -24.65 -47.96 14.99
N ARG A 59 -23.76 -48.66 14.28
CA ARG A 59 -22.67 -48.09 13.52
C ARG A 59 -23.17 -47.13 12.42
N MET A 60 -24.19 -47.56 11.67
CA MET A 60 -24.81 -46.72 10.63
C MET A 60 -25.52 -45.49 11.20
N LEU A 61 -26.14 -45.59 12.38
CA LEU A 61 -26.71 -44.42 13.07
C LEU A 61 -25.63 -43.47 13.51
N GLN A 62 -24.49 -43.99 14.05
CA GLN A 62 -23.34 -43.17 14.39
C GLN A 62 -22.78 -42.43 13.17
N GLU A 63 -22.63 -43.10 12.04
CA GLU A 63 -22.21 -42.50 10.77
C GLU A 63 -23.18 -41.41 10.30
N ALA A 64 -24.49 -41.61 10.44
CA ALA A 64 -25.48 -40.59 10.09
C ALA A 64 -25.40 -39.36 10.98
N VAL A 65 -25.15 -39.52 12.29
CA VAL A 65 -24.95 -38.43 13.23
C VAL A 65 -23.64 -37.69 12.96
N ASP A 66 -22.56 -38.43 12.70
CA ASP A 66 -21.27 -37.84 12.33
C ASP A 66 -21.38 -37.00 11.04
N ALA A 67 -22.11 -37.47 10.05
CA ALA A 67 -22.37 -36.74 8.81
C ALA A 67 -23.24 -35.48 9.02
N LEU A 68 -24.17 -35.48 9.96
CA LEU A 68 -24.97 -34.29 10.31
C LEU A 68 -24.11 -33.25 10.96
N ILE A 69 -23.19 -33.61 11.85
CA ILE A 69 -22.34 -32.66 12.58
C ILE A 69 -21.22 -32.14 11.68
N ASP A 70 -20.44 -32.99 11.05
CA ASP A 70 -19.33 -32.67 10.15
C ASP A 70 -19.16 -33.72 9.05
N ASN A 71 -19.77 -33.47 7.90
CA ASN A 71 -19.78 -34.41 6.78
C ASN A 71 -18.40 -34.50 6.11
N GLY A 72 -17.89 -35.74 6.00
CA GLY A 72 -16.58 -36.01 5.37
C GLY A 72 -15.39 -35.99 6.33
N ARG A 73 -15.59 -35.76 7.62
CA ARG A 73 -14.50 -35.83 8.62
C ARG A 73 -14.02 -37.27 8.87
N ARG A 74 -14.93 -38.22 8.85
CA ARG A 74 -14.63 -39.64 8.98
C ARG A 74 -15.10 -40.41 7.74
N GLY A 75 -14.16 -40.79 6.89
CA GLY A 75 -14.46 -41.57 5.70
C GLY A 75 -15.06 -40.76 4.55
N ARG A 76 -15.82 -41.42 3.68
CA ARG A 76 -16.43 -40.85 2.49
C ARG A 76 -17.58 -39.92 2.86
N ALA A 77 -17.57 -38.69 2.32
CA ALA A 77 -18.67 -37.76 2.55
C ALA A 77 -20.00 -38.33 2.01
N VAL A 78 -21.09 -38.11 2.75
CA VAL A 78 -22.44 -38.43 2.32
C VAL A 78 -22.83 -37.48 1.19
N THR A 79 -23.23 -38.04 0.04
CA THR A 79 -23.62 -37.27 -1.15
C THR A 79 -25.11 -37.28 -1.38
N GLY A 80 -25.62 -36.22 -1.99
CA GLY A 80 -26.96 -36.09 -2.52
C GLY A 80 -27.05 -36.47 -4.01
N ALA A 81 -28.05 -35.96 -4.70
CA ALA A 81 -28.17 -36.05 -6.15
C ALA A 81 -26.93 -35.44 -6.82
N ASN A 82 -26.52 -36.04 -7.95
CA ASN A 82 -25.33 -35.60 -8.72
C ASN A 82 -23.98 -35.71 -7.99
N ASN A 83 -23.82 -36.65 -7.06
CA ASN A 83 -22.60 -36.88 -6.29
C ASN A 83 -22.05 -35.65 -5.53
N ARG A 84 -22.86 -34.62 -5.31
CA ARG A 84 -22.51 -33.47 -4.50
C ARG A 84 -22.53 -33.81 -3.01
N ALA A 85 -21.48 -33.54 -2.27
CA ALA A 85 -21.44 -33.65 -0.82
C ALA A 85 -22.50 -32.78 -0.17
N LEU A 86 -23.27 -33.33 0.79
CA LEU A 86 -24.29 -32.58 1.53
C LEU A 86 -23.62 -31.64 2.54
N LYS A 87 -24.16 -30.44 2.69
CA LYS A 87 -23.66 -29.40 3.60
C LYS A 87 -24.12 -29.70 5.03
N SER A 88 -23.15 -30.01 5.91
CA SER A 88 -23.39 -30.31 7.32
C SER A 88 -23.55 -29.07 8.19
N LEU A 89 -23.88 -29.22 9.48
CA LEU A 89 -23.92 -28.11 10.47
C LEU A 89 -22.58 -27.37 10.56
N SER A 90 -21.46 -28.09 10.58
CA SER A 90 -20.12 -27.51 10.58
C SER A 90 -19.83 -26.70 9.32
N ASP A 91 -20.26 -27.19 8.14
CA ASP A 91 -20.08 -26.49 6.86
C ASP A 91 -20.90 -25.20 6.74
N MET A 92 -21.96 -25.06 7.53
CA MET A 92 -22.71 -23.82 7.62
C MET A 92 -21.96 -22.71 8.33
N LEU A 93 -20.99 -23.02 9.18
CA LEU A 93 -20.20 -22.05 9.93
C LEU A 93 -18.84 -21.76 9.29
N LYS A 94 -18.20 -22.77 8.71
CA LYS A 94 -16.83 -22.70 8.18
C LYS A 94 -16.76 -22.24 6.71
N GLY A 95 -15.60 -21.68 6.35
CA GLY A 95 -15.28 -21.32 4.97
C GLY A 95 -15.88 -20.00 4.47
N LYS A 96 -15.66 -19.70 3.19
CA LYS A 96 -16.10 -18.45 2.53
C LYS A 96 -17.63 -18.33 2.47
N GLN A 97 -18.34 -19.45 2.37
CA GLN A 97 -19.80 -19.51 2.32
C GLN A 97 -20.43 -19.84 3.68
N GLY A 98 -19.63 -19.84 4.75
CA GLY A 98 -20.11 -20.04 6.11
C GLY A 98 -20.74 -18.77 6.68
N ARG A 99 -21.51 -18.95 7.77
CA ARG A 99 -22.27 -17.88 8.43
C ARG A 99 -21.39 -16.71 8.86
N PHE A 100 -20.21 -16.99 9.42
CA PHE A 100 -19.30 -15.93 9.87
C PHE A 100 -18.90 -14.96 8.75
N ARG A 101 -18.49 -15.50 7.60
CA ARG A 101 -17.95 -14.68 6.50
C ARG A 101 -19.02 -14.13 5.56
N GLN A 102 -20.12 -14.85 5.37
CA GLN A 102 -21.15 -14.48 4.40
C GLN A 102 -22.24 -13.58 4.96
N ASN A 103 -22.60 -13.74 6.25
CA ASN A 103 -23.76 -13.07 6.82
C ASN A 103 -23.46 -12.21 8.05
N LEU A 104 -22.36 -12.45 8.78
CA LEU A 104 -22.03 -11.73 10.01
C LEU A 104 -20.98 -10.66 9.79
N LEU A 105 -19.84 -10.96 9.18
CA LEU A 105 -18.79 -9.98 8.90
C LEU A 105 -19.11 -9.06 7.72
N GLY A 106 -20.00 -9.48 6.82
CA GLY A 106 -20.50 -8.67 5.72
C GLY A 106 -21.94 -9.04 5.42
N LYS A 107 -22.80 -8.06 5.19
CA LYS A 107 -24.22 -8.22 4.91
C LYS A 107 -24.59 -7.52 3.61
N ARG A 108 -25.62 -8.01 2.92
CA ARG A 108 -26.27 -7.25 1.84
C ARG A 108 -27.06 -6.10 2.45
N VAL A 109 -26.91 -4.91 1.86
CA VAL A 109 -27.54 -3.69 2.36
C VAL A 109 -28.48 -3.09 1.32
N ASP A 110 -29.53 -2.44 1.80
CA ASP A 110 -30.45 -1.65 0.98
C ASP A 110 -29.85 -0.26 0.69
N TYR A 111 -30.50 0.54 -0.14
CA TYR A 111 -30.07 1.88 -0.58
C TYR A 111 -28.68 1.84 -1.23
N SER A 112 -28.46 0.84 -2.02
CA SER A 112 -27.22 0.62 -2.79
C SER A 112 -27.52 0.26 -4.22
N GLY A 113 -26.60 0.63 -5.11
CA GLY A 113 -26.70 0.32 -6.53
C GLY A 113 -25.33 0.03 -7.10
N ARG A 114 -25.27 -0.42 -8.34
CA ARG A 114 -24.03 -0.69 -9.07
C ARG A 114 -24.17 -0.30 -10.52
N SER A 115 -23.17 0.38 -11.07
CA SER A 115 -23.11 0.74 -12.49
C SER A 115 -21.67 0.81 -12.98
N VAL A 116 -21.52 0.85 -14.29
CA VAL A 116 -20.24 1.13 -14.98
C VAL A 116 -19.82 2.56 -14.69
N ILE A 117 -18.52 2.80 -14.61
CA ILE A 117 -17.94 4.13 -14.42
C ILE A 117 -17.40 4.70 -15.73
N VAL A 118 -17.52 6.02 -15.85
CA VAL A 118 -16.89 6.80 -16.93
C VAL A 118 -16.19 8.01 -16.34
N VAL A 119 -15.29 8.62 -17.10
CA VAL A 119 -14.59 9.82 -16.66
C VAL A 119 -15.51 11.04 -16.64
N GLY A 120 -15.39 11.84 -15.59
CA GLY A 120 -16.09 13.13 -15.45
C GLY A 120 -15.08 14.27 -15.25
N PRO A 121 -14.43 14.78 -16.31
CA PRO A 121 -13.42 15.83 -16.17
C PRO A 121 -13.99 17.17 -15.73
N GLU A 122 -15.28 17.40 -15.93
CA GLU A 122 -16.03 18.60 -15.52
C GLU A 122 -16.31 18.65 -14.01
N LEU A 123 -16.25 17.51 -13.32
CA LEU A 123 -16.55 17.43 -11.90
C LEU A 123 -15.46 18.06 -11.04
N LYS A 124 -15.85 18.56 -9.87
CA LYS A 124 -14.92 18.93 -8.80
C LYS A 124 -14.46 17.68 -8.06
N LEU A 125 -13.33 17.79 -7.35
CA LEU A 125 -12.73 16.63 -6.68
C LEU A 125 -13.69 15.94 -5.68
N TYR A 126 -14.53 16.70 -5.00
CA TYR A 126 -15.51 16.22 -4.04
C TYR A 126 -16.84 15.77 -4.66
N GLN A 127 -17.01 15.86 -5.98
CA GLN A 127 -18.25 15.55 -6.69
C GLN A 127 -18.18 14.22 -7.45
N CYS A 128 -19.32 13.54 -7.55
CA CYS A 128 -19.51 12.41 -8.45
C CYS A 128 -20.80 12.56 -9.28
N GLY A 129 -20.78 12.06 -10.50
CA GLY A 129 -21.97 12.07 -11.36
C GLY A 129 -22.81 10.82 -11.15
N VAL A 130 -24.07 10.98 -10.75
CA VAL A 130 -25.04 9.89 -10.56
C VAL A 130 -26.10 9.94 -11.64
N PRO A 131 -26.36 8.84 -12.37
CA PRO A 131 -27.42 8.78 -13.35
C PRO A 131 -28.77 9.11 -12.73
N LYS A 132 -29.59 9.91 -13.40
CA LYS A 132 -30.92 10.30 -12.92
C LYS A 132 -31.83 9.12 -12.59
N GLU A 133 -31.83 8.09 -13.46
CA GLU A 133 -32.62 6.87 -13.25
C GLU A 133 -32.21 6.12 -11.97
N MET A 134 -30.90 6.06 -11.70
CA MET A 134 -30.37 5.43 -10.50
C MET A 134 -30.69 6.27 -9.25
N ALA A 135 -30.54 7.58 -9.32
CA ALA A 135 -30.80 8.49 -8.20
C ALA A 135 -32.28 8.42 -7.75
N ILE A 136 -33.23 8.37 -8.66
CA ILE A 136 -34.66 8.20 -8.31
C ILE A 136 -34.90 6.92 -7.50
N GLU A 137 -34.30 5.79 -7.89
CA GLU A 137 -34.52 4.53 -7.18
C GLU A 137 -33.83 4.54 -5.81
N LEU A 138 -32.61 5.08 -5.72
CA LEU A 138 -31.89 5.17 -4.45
C LEU A 138 -32.56 6.09 -3.44
N PHE A 139 -33.08 7.23 -3.89
CA PHE A 139 -33.71 8.24 -3.04
C PHE A 139 -35.24 8.17 -3.04
N ARG A 140 -35.82 7.13 -3.59
CA ARG A 140 -37.29 6.98 -3.76
C ARG A 140 -38.12 7.27 -2.49
N PRO A 141 -37.77 6.72 -1.32
CA PRO A 141 -38.54 7.01 -0.07
C PRO A 141 -38.45 8.49 0.32
N PHE A 142 -37.32 9.11 0.14
CA PHE A 142 -37.09 10.52 0.49
C PHE A 142 -37.83 11.45 -0.49
N VAL A 143 -37.87 11.12 -1.78
CA VAL A 143 -38.64 11.86 -2.78
C VAL A 143 -40.15 11.73 -2.49
N MET A 144 -40.61 10.53 -2.14
CA MET A 144 -42.03 10.34 -1.74
C MET A 144 -42.38 11.19 -0.54
N LYS A 145 -41.53 11.24 0.48
CA LYS A 145 -41.72 12.07 1.66
C LYS A 145 -41.79 13.55 1.28
N LYS A 146 -40.79 14.05 0.53
CA LYS A 146 -40.75 15.48 0.10
C LYS A 146 -41.98 15.89 -0.72
N LEU A 147 -42.40 15.07 -1.68
CA LEU A 147 -43.57 15.35 -2.51
C LEU A 147 -44.87 15.42 -1.70
N VAL A 148 -44.96 14.69 -0.60
CA VAL A 148 -46.10 14.76 0.33
C VAL A 148 -45.99 16.00 1.22
N GLU A 149 -44.82 16.33 1.71
CA GLU A 149 -44.58 17.53 2.54
C GLU A 149 -44.82 18.83 1.76
N ASP A 150 -44.38 18.91 0.52
CA ASP A 150 -44.59 20.07 -0.38
C ASP A 150 -46.05 20.16 -0.93
N GLY A 151 -46.92 19.23 -0.54
CA GLY A 151 -48.32 19.23 -0.95
C GLY A 151 -48.59 18.87 -2.42
N VAL A 152 -47.55 18.49 -3.16
CA VAL A 152 -47.61 18.06 -4.57
C VAL A 152 -48.36 16.75 -4.72
N ALA A 153 -48.30 15.87 -3.69
CA ALA A 153 -48.99 14.60 -3.66
C ALA A 153 -49.82 14.45 -2.37
N ASN A 154 -51.09 14.07 -2.47
CA ASN A 154 -52.00 13.95 -1.34
C ASN A 154 -51.70 12.71 -0.45
N ASN A 155 -51.03 11.71 -0.94
CA ASN A 155 -50.63 10.49 -0.21
C ASN A 155 -49.48 9.75 -0.89
N ILE A 156 -48.91 8.80 -0.18
CA ILE A 156 -47.77 7.96 -0.66
C ILE A 156 -48.11 7.24 -1.97
N LYS A 157 -49.36 6.77 -2.17
CA LYS A 157 -49.76 6.09 -3.43
C LYS A 157 -49.77 7.03 -4.60
N SER A 158 -50.19 8.30 -4.41
CA SER A 158 -50.14 9.34 -5.44
C SER A 158 -48.69 9.74 -5.75
N ALA A 159 -47.85 9.93 -4.72
CA ALA A 159 -46.45 10.21 -4.88
C ALA A 159 -45.74 9.12 -5.69
N LYS A 160 -46.01 7.84 -5.38
CA LYS A 160 -45.44 6.70 -6.15
C LYS A 160 -45.86 6.75 -7.62
N LYS A 161 -47.12 7.02 -7.93
CA LYS A 161 -47.59 7.15 -9.31
C LYS A 161 -46.96 8.30 -10.06
N LYS A 162 -46.69 9.43 -9.41
CA LYS A 162 -46.00 10.58 -9.99
C LYS A 162 -44.53 10.24 -10.29
N ILE A 163 -43.84 9.55 -9.39
CA ILE A 163 -42.47 9.07 -9.59
C ILE A 163 -42.42 8.09 -10.77
N ASP A 164 -43.32 7.11 -10.83
CA ASP A 164 -43.36 6.11 -11.91
C ASP A 164 -43.67 6.75 -13.30
N LYS A 165 -44.34 7.91 -13.30
CA LYS A 165 -44.56 8.71 -14.55
C LYS A 165 -43.40 9.65 -14.88
N GLY A 166 -42.51 9.98 -13.95
CA GLY A 166 -41.40 10.91 -14.16
C GLY A 166 -41.86 12.37 -14.38
N GLU A 167 -42.87 12.84 -13.59
CA GLU A 167 -43.36 14.21 -13.69
C GLU A 167 -42.24 15.24 -13.34
N PRO A 168 -42.21 16.47 -13.92
CA PRO A 168 -41.14 17.45 -13.69
C PRO A 168 -40.90 17.76 -12.22
N GLU A 169 -41.96 17.85 -11.41
CA GLU A 169 -41.92 18.14 -9.99
C GLU A 169 -41.10 17.10 -9.18
N VAL A 170 -40.97 15.86 -9.69
CA VAL A 170 -40.17 14.80 -9.07
C VAL A 170 -38.69 15.09 -9.20
N TRP A 171 -38.27 15.67 -10.31
CA TRP A 171 -36.86 16.01 -10.55
C TRP A 171 -36.42 17.19 -9.68
N ASP A 172 -37.29 18.20 -9.52
CA ASP A 172 -37.01 19.35 -8.62
C ASP A 172 -36.86 18.88 -7.17
N ALA A 173 -37.81 18.04 -6.71
CA ALA A 173 -37.71 17.44 -5.37
C ALA A 173 -36.45 16.56 -5.18
N LEU A 174 -36.07 15.82 -6.24
CA LEU A 174 -34.85 15.00 -6.19
C LEU A 174 -33.58 15.85 -6.11
N GLU A 175 -33.49 16.94 -6.88
CA GLU A 175 -32.35 17.85 -6.83
C GLU A 175 -32.17 18.47 -5.44
N ASP A 176 -33.27 18.90 -4.82
CA ASP A 176 -33.21 19.45 -3.46
C ASP A 176 -32.75 18.43 -2.40
N ILE A 177 -33.19 17.18 -2.53
CA ILE A 177 -32.79 16.11 -1.58
C ILE A 177 -31.32 15.76 -1.73
N ILE A 178 -30.78 15.77 -2.93
CA ILE A 178 -29.42 15.38 -3.23
C ILE A 178 -28.42 16.40 -2.72
N LYS A 179 -28.72 17.69 -2.71
CA LYS A 179 -27.80 18.78 -2.28
C LYS A 179 -27.19 18.53 -0.91
N ASP A 180 -27.94 17.96 0.03
CA ASP A 180 -27.50 17.78 1.42
C ASP A 180 -27.13 16.34 1.79
N ARG A 181 -27.10 15.41 0.85
CA ARG A 181 -26.87 13.99 1.13
C ARG A 181 -25.64 13.45 0.40
N PRO A 182 -24.51 13.26 1.10
CA PRO A 182 -23.35 12.63 0.50
C PRO A 182 -23.65 11.17 0.15
N VAL A 183 -23.04 10.67 -0.90
CA VAL A 183 -23.06 9.26 -1.29
C VAL A 183 -21.67 8.67 -1.19
N MET A 184 -21.56 7.37 -0.93
CA MET A 184 -20.29 6.65 -0.90
C MET A 184 -20.13 5.83 -2.16
N LEU A 185 -18.97 5.92 -2.79
CA LEU A 185 -18.57 5.06 -3.90
C LEU A 185 -17.55 4.03 -3.43
N ASN A 186 -17.70 2.81 -3.91
CA ASN A 186 -16.79 1.70 -3.63
C ASN A 186 -16.45 0.93 -4.90
N ARG A 187 -15.17 0.57 -5.08
CA ARG A 187 -14.73 -0.36 -6.11
C ARG A 187 -14.18 -1.63 -5.47
N ALA A 188 -14.66 -2.78 -5.93
CA ALA A 188 -14.10 -4.08 -5.57
C ALA A 188 -12.91 -4.43 -6.51
N PRO A 189 -11.80 -4.99 -5.98
CA PRO A 189 -11.55 -5.29 -4.58
C PRO A 189 -11.16 -4.04 -3.77
N THR A 190 -11.69 -3.90 -2.55
CA THR A 190 -11.30 -2.84 -1.62
C THR A 190 -10.04 -3.25 -0.88
N LEU A 191 -8.88 -2.77 -1.33
CA LEU A 191 -7.58 -3.14 -0.78
C LEU A 191 -7.18 -2.29 0.43
N HIS A 192 -7.60 -1.02 0.46
CA HIS A 192 -7.31 -0.07 1.53
C HIS A 192 -8.51 0.87 1.75
N ARG A 193 -8.46 1.68 2.80
CA ARG A 193 -9.58 2.56 3.19
C ARG A 193 -9.97 3.56 2.11
N LEU A 194 -9.06 4.01 1.24
CA LEU A 194 -9.35 4.93 0.13
C LEU A 194 -10.15 4.27 -1.01
N GLY A 195 -10.36 2.95 -0.98
CA GLY A 195 -11.26 2.25 -1.88
C GLY A 195 -12.75 2.50 -1.59
N ILE A 196 -13.07 3.22 -0.52
CA ILE A 196 -14.41 3.72 -0.19
C ILE A 196 -14.28 5.20 0.13
N GLN A 197 -14.90 6.07 -0.67
CA GLN A 197 -14.86 7.51 -0.45
C GLN A 197 -16.26 8.09 -0.61
N ALA A 198 -16.54 9.17 0.13
CA ALA A 198 -17.78 9.94 0.00
C ALA A 198 -17.64 11.05 -1.03
N PHE A 199 -18.72 11.34 -1.71
CA PHE A 199 -18.83 12.40 -2.71
C PHE A 199 -20.18 13.10 -2.60
N GLU A 200 -20.22 14.34 -3.04
CA GLU A 200 -21.47 15.04 -3.28
C GLU A 200 -22.03 14.64 -4.66
N PRO A 201 -23.23 14.07 -4.73
CA PRO A 201 -23.79 13.62 -5.99
C PRO A 201 -24.27 14.78 -6.84
N VAL A 202 -23.97 14.70 -8.15
CA VAL A 202 -24.50 15.59 -9.19
C VAL A 202 -25.26 14.73 -10.19
N LEU A 203 -26.48 15.17 -10.56
CA LEU A 203 -27.28 14.44 -11.53
C LEU A 203 -26.68 14.55 -12.93
N VAL A 204 -26.53 13.42 -13.61
CA VAL A 204 -25.99 13.35 -14.95
C VAL A 204 -26.89 12.54 -15.86
N GLU A 205 -26.87 12.87 -17.15
CA GLU A 205 -27.55 12.10 -18.17
C GLU A 205 -26.80 10.80 -18.49
N GLY A 206 -27.51 9.80 -18.95
CA GLY A 206 -26.95 8.49 -19.25
C GLY A 206 -27.18 7.46 -18.14
N ARG A 207 -26.43 6.33 -18.17
CA ARG A 207 -26.60 5.20 -17.24
C ARG A 207 -25.32 4.83 -16.50
N ALA A 208 -24.23 5.57 -16.75
CA ALA A 208 -22.94 5.35 -16.11
C ALA A 208 -22.67 6.37 -15.02
N LEU A 209 -22.01 5.94 -13.93
CA LEU A 209 -21.50 6.82 -12.90
C LEU A 209 -20.31 7.61 -13.44
N LYS A 210 -20.26 8.91 -13.20
CA LYS A 210 -19.09 9.73 -13.54
C LYS A 210 -18.17 9.89 -12.35
N LEU A 211 -16.89 9.56 -12.55
CA LEU A 211 -15.86 9.63 -11.53
C LEU A 211 -14.83 10.70 -11.88
N HIS A 212 -14.40 11.46 -10.89
CA HIS A 212 -13.33 12.44 -11.06
C HIS A 212 -11.99 11.74 -11.39
N PRO A 213 -11.26 12.18 -12.42
CA PRO A 213 -10.06 11.48 -12.88
C PRO A 213 -8.94 11.37 -11.82
N LEU A 214 -8.78 12.31 -10.92
CA LEU A 214 -7.78 12.25 -9.85
C LEU A 214 -8.08 11.18 -8.80
N CYS A 215 -9.33 10.76 -8.64
CA CYS A 215 -9.71 9.72 -7.69
C CYS A 215 -9.43 8.29 -8.23
N CYS A 216 -9.17 8.12 -9.53
CA CYS A 216 -8.94 6.81 -10.14
C CYS A 216 -7.77 6.06 -9.50
N THR A 217 -6.70 6.76 -9.12
CA THR A 217 -5.52 6.15 -8.46
C THR A 217 -5.88 5.56 -7.11
N ALA A 218 -6.69 6.26 -6.29
CA ALA A 218 -7.12 5.79 -4.98
C ALA A 218 -8.01 4.55 -5.08
N PHE A 219 -8.91 4.49 -6.07
CA PHE A 219 -9.76 3.32 -6.33
C PHE A 219 -9.06 2.22 -7.13
N ASN A 220 -7.87 2.47 -7.67
CA ASN A 220 -7.23 1.63 -8.68
C ASN A 220 -8.20 1.29 -9.83
N ALA A 221 -8.96 2.30 -10.29
CA ALA A 221 -9.99 2.19 -11.29
C ALA A 221 -9.51 2.67 -12.65
N ASP A 222 -9.98 2.01 -13.69
CA ASP A 222 -9.86 2.47 -15.09
C ASP A 222 -11.24 2.43 -15.78
N PHE A 223 -11.31 2.95 -16.97
CA PHE A 223 -12.59 3.12 -17.68
C PHE A 223 -12.76 2.10 -18.82
N ASP A 224 -12.21 0.90 -18.66
CA ASP A 224 -12.30 -0.21 -19.62
C ASP A 224 -13.54 -1.09 -19.46
N GLY A 225 -14.45 -0.71 -18.57
CA GLY A 225 -15.68 -1.46 -18.22
C GLY A 225 -15.80 -1.74 -16.73
N ASP A 226 -14.95 -1.12 -15.91
CA ASP A 226 -15.03 -1.22 -14.45
C ASP A 226 -16.39 -0.74 -13.94
N GLN A 227 -16.85 -1.39 -12.88
CA GLN A 227 -18.09 -1.05 -12.17
C GLN A 227 -17.77 -0.61 -10.75
N MET A 228 -18.55 0.34 -10.24
CA MET A 228 -18.51 0.78 -8.85
C MET A 228 -19.88 0.66 -8.21
N ALA A 229 -19.86 0.36 -6.90
CA ALA A 229 -21.06 0.38 -6.07
C ALA A 229 -21.26 1.77 -5.48
N ILE A 230 -22.50 2.20 -5.38
CA ILE A 230 -22.93 3.43 -4.71
C ILE A 230 -23.77 3.07 -3.49
N HIS A 231 -23.57 3.77 -2.38
CA HIS A 231 -24.30 3.59 -1.13
C HIS A 231 -24.75 4.92 -0.58
N VAL A 232 -25.95 4.97 -0.01
CA VAL A 232 -26.53 6.18 0.60
C VAL A 232 -26.54 6.04 2.12
N PRO A 233 -25.81 6.88 2.88
CA PRO A 233 -25.92 6.95 4.34
C PRO A 233 -27.31 7.40 4.75
N LEU A 234 -27.92 6.74 5.72
CA LEU A 234 -29.30 7.02 6.14
C LEU A 234 -29.39 7.91 7.37
N SER A 235 -28.62 7.63 8.43
CA SER A 235 -28.64 8.40 9.67
C SER A 235 -27.86 9.71 9.57
N ALA A 236 -28.22 10.69 10.41
CA ALA A 236 -27.54 11.98 10.48
C ALA A 236 -26.07 11.81 10.88
N GLU A 237 -25.78 10.90 11.82
CA GLU A 237 -24.41 10.58 12.25
C GLU A 237 -23.60 10.00 11.09
N ALA A 238 -24.15 9.05 10.33
CA ALA A 238 -23.48 8.46 9.19
C ALA A 238 -23.21 9.50 8.07
N GLN A 239 -24.15 10.43 7.85
CA GLN A 239 -23.96 11.54 6.89
C GLN A 239 -22.86 12.50 7.37
N ALA A 240 -22.82 12.82 8.66
CA ALA A 240 -21.77 13.67 9.24
C ALA A 240 -20.38 13.01 9.10
N GLU A 241 -20.26 11.73 9.44
CA GLU A 241 -19.02 10.96 9.24
C GLU A 241 -18.61 10.90 7.77
N ALA A 242 -19.54 10.70 6.87
CA ALA A 242 -19.27 10.68 5.43
C ALA A 242 -18.70 12.03 4.95
N ARG A 243 -19.23 13.16 5.43
CA ARG A 243 -18.75 14.51 5.08
C ARG A 243 -17.41 14.86 5.71
N VAL A 244 -17.21 14.57 6.99
CA VAL A 244 -16.02 15.01 7.74
C VAL A 244 -14.86 14.07 7.50
N LEU A 245 -15.07 12.75 7.56
CA LEU A 245 -13.99 11.74 7.53
C LEU A 245 -13.77 11.14 6.14
N MET A 246 -14.84 10.90 5.37
CA MET A 246 -14.76 10.09 4.15
C MET A 246 -14.78 10.89 2.85
N LEU A 247 -15.04 12.20 2.90
CA LEU A 247 -15.06 13.04 1.69
C LEU A 247 -13.72 12.95 0.95
N SER A 248 -13.77 12.83 -0.37
CA SER A 248 -12.54 12.68 -1.19
C SER A 248 -11.58 13.85 -1.04
N ALA A 249 -12.09 15.08 -0.83
CA ALA A 249 -11.26 16.25 -0.58
C ALA A 249 -10.43 16.18 0.71
N ASN A 250 -10.88 15.43 1.72
CA ASN A 250 -10.17 15.25 2.99
C ASN A 250 -9.21 14.04 2.98
N ASN A 251 -9.20 13.24 1.92
CA ASN A 251 -8.41 12.02 1.79
C ASN A 251 -7.41 12.11 0.64
N LEU A 252 -6.58 13.15 0.65
CA LEU A 252 -5.58 13.40 -0.38
C LEU A 252 -4.26 12.64 -0.16
N LEU A 253 -3.96 12.23 1.07
CA LEU A 253 -2.73 11.56 1.46
C LEU A 253 -2.94 10.06 1.67
N ARG A 254 -1.95 9.27 1.27
CA ARG A 254 -1.95 7.81 1.52
C ARG A 254 -1.56 7.52 2.98
N PRO A 255 -2.28 6.66 3.68
CA PRO A 255 -1.90 6.25 5.03
C PRO A 255 -0.63 5.37 5.08
N GLN A 256 -0.17 4.85 3.94
CA GLN A 256 1.00 3.99 3.79
C GLN A 256 2.32 4.73 3.99
N ASP A 257 2.49 5.87 3.31
CA ASP A 257 3.73 6.64 3.24
C ASP A 257 3.54 8.16 3.51
N GLY A 258 2.30 8.62 3.64
CA GLY A 258 1.98 10.04 3.82
C GLY A 258 2.14 10.90 2.57
N LYS A 259 2.40 10.30 1.39
CA LYS A 259 2.52 11.01 0.12
C LYS A 259 1.14 11.24 -0.52
N PRO A 260 0.96 12.28 -1.35
CA PRO A 260 -0.28 12.51 -2.06
C PRO A 260 -0.69 11.33 -2.94
N VAL A 261 -1.96 10.92 -2.89
CA VAL A 261 -2.56 9.91 -3.76
C VAL A 261 -3.18 10.52 -5.00
N THR A 262 -3.74 11.73 -4.87
CA THR A 262 -4.45 12.48 -5.93
C THR A 262 -3.48 13.27 -6.79
N VAL A 263 -2.47 12.59 -7.35
CA VAL A 263 -1.53 13.21 -8.27
C VAL A 263 -2.10 13.11 -9.69
N PRO A 264 -2.04 14.19 -10.49
CA PRO A 264 -2.40 14.15 -11.90
C PRO A 264 -1.73 13.00 -12.65
N THR A 265 -2.41 12.43 -13.63
CA THR A 265 -1.95 11.28 -14.42
C THR A 265 -2.13 11.53 -15.91
N GLN A 266 -1.40 10.78 -16.73
CA GLN A 266 -1.54 10.73 -18.19
C GLN A 266 -1.60 12.14 -18.85
N ASP A 267 -2.70 12.51 -19.51
CA ASP A 267 -2.83 13.77 -20.25
C ASP A 267 -2.67 15.01 -19.38
N MET A 268 -3.04 14.93 -18.10
CA MET A 268 -2.86 16.04 -17.17
C MET A 268 -1.37 16.33 -16.93
N ILE A 269 -0.54 15.28 -16.78
CA ILE A 269 0.91 15.44 -16.64
C ILE A 269 1.52 15.94 -17.96
N LEU A 270 1.11 15.35 -19.08
CA LEU A 270 1.62 15.71 -20.40
C LEU A 270 1.36 17.18 -20.71
N GLY A 271 0.17 17.67 -20.39
CA GLY A 271 -0.18 19.08 -20.55
C GLY A 271 0.61 20.03 -19.64
N THR A 272 0.85 19.67 -18.40
CA THR A 272 1.67 20.46 -17.48
C THR A 272 3.16 20.43 -17.85
N TYR A 273 3.65 19.29 -18.33
CA TYR A 273 5.00 19.15 -18.87
C TYR A 273 5.19 20.04 -20.10
N TYR A 274 4.25 19.99 -21.04
CA TYR A 274 4.25 20.84 -22.23
C TYR A 274 4.22 22.33 -21.87
N LEU A 275 3.42 22.75 -20.88
CA LEU A 275 3.38 24.14 -20.43
C LEU A 275 4.73 24.65 -19.84
N THR A 276 5.41 23.81 -19.10
CA THR A 276 6.60 24.21 -18.35
C THR A 276 7.92 24.01 -19.12
N TYR A 277 7.83 23.50 -20.34
CA TYR A 277 8.98 23.31 -21.23
C TYR A 277 9.54 24.65 -21.70
N VAL A 278 10.85 24.72 -21.97
CA VAL A 278 11.53 25.90 -22.53
C VAL A 278 12.17 25.46 -23.83
N ARG A 279 11.92 26.21 -24.90
CA ARG A 279 12.51 25.98 -26.21
C ARG A 279 13.14 27.26 -26.77
N LEU A 280 14.30 27.11 -27.36
CA LEU A 280 14.98 28.15 -28.12
C LEU A 280 15.06 27.70 -29.59
N GLY A 281 15.33 28.64 -30.48
CA GLY A 281 15.61 28.34 -31.87
C GLY A 281 14.51 28.76 -32.85
N LYS A 282 14.71 28.42 -34.11
CA LYS A 282 13.89 28.92 -35.25
C LYS A 282 12.47 28.36 -35.29
N GLU A 283 12.27 27.20 -34.66
CA GLU A 283 10.96 26.58 -34.59
C GLU A 283 10.02 27.23 -33.57
N GLU A 284 10.58 27.96 -32.58
CA GLU A 284 9.81 28.67 -31.57
C GLU A 284 9.78 30.16 -31.85
N LYS A 285 8.60 30.71 -32.12
CA LYS A 285 8.43 32.14 -32.40
C LYS A 285 8.85 33.01 -31.21
N GLY A 286 9.71 33.98 -31.49
CA GLY A 286 10.22 34.88 -30.45
C GLY A 286 11.44 34.38 -29.69
N ALA A 287 11.99 33.21 -30.06
CA ALA A 287 13.21 32.64 -29.50
C ALA A 287 14.27 32.31 -30.56
N GLU A 288 14.10 32.81 -31.80
CA GLU A 288 15.04 32.57 -32.90
C GLU A 288 16.45 33.08 -32.59
N GLN A 289 16.55 34.18 -31.85
CA GLN A 289 17.81 34.74 -31.42
C GLN A 289 17.75 35.16 -29.94
N VAL A 290 18.84 34.96 -29.22
CA VAL A 290 18.97 35.33 -27.82
C VAL A 290 20.29 36.07 -27.58
N PHE A 291 20.35 36.93 -26.59
CA PHE A 291 21.52 37.67 -26.21
C PHE A 291 22.31 36.88 -25.16
N VAL A 292 23.49 36.35 -25.52
CA VAL A 292 24.32 35.56 -24.60
C VAL A 292 25.12 36.47 -23.70
N THR A 293 24.92 36.38 -22.38
CA THR A 293 25.64 37.17 -21.36
C THR A 293 26.87 36.46 -20.79
N ASP A 294 26.85 35.10 -20.76
CA ASP A 294 27.94 34.29 -20.29
C ASP A 294 27.91 32.95 -21.09
N ALA A 295 29.04 32.56 -21.66
CA ALA A 295 29.15 31.34 -22.47
C ALA A 295 29.18 30.06 -21.61
N GLY A 296 29.33 30.13 -20.28
CA GLY A 296 29.59 28.95 -19.47
C GLY A 296 30.84 28.21 -19.89
N ASP A 297 30.76 26.89 -20.01
CA ASP A 297 31.88 26.02 -20.46
C ASP A 297 31.87 25.76 -21.98
N PHE A 298 31.15 26.57 -22.77
CA PHE A 298 30.94 26.40 -24.19
C PHE A 298 31.52 27.56 -25.02
N ASP A 299 31.89 27.29 -26.26
CA ASP A 299 32.45 28.30 -27.17
C ASP A 299 31.34 29.08 -27.87
N LEU A 300 30.71 29.99 -27.14
CA LEU A 300 29.65 30.88 -27.63
C LEU A 300 30.11 32.34 -27.59
N PRO A 301 29.77 33.19 -28.60
CA PRO A 301 30.07 34.60 -28.57
C PRO A 301 29.31 35.29 -27.45
N VAL A 302 30.07 35.86 -26.49
CA VAL A 302 29.52 36.60 -25.32
C VAL A 302 29.21 38.04 -25.70
N ASN A 303 28.15 38.60 -25.10
CA ASN A 303 27.61 39.95 -25.35
C ASN A 303 27.22 40.20 -26.81
N GLN A 304 26.71 39.16 -27.48
CA GLN A 304 26.20 39.22 -28.85
C GLN A 304 24.89 38.44 -29.00
N LEU A 305 24.14 38.79 -30.05
CA LEU A 305 23.00 38.01 -30.49
C LEU A 305 23.47 36.71 -31.13
N VAL A 306 23.03 35.60 -30.60
CA VAL A 306 23.35 34.26 -31.06
C VAL A 306 22.07 33.53 -31.49
N ASP A 307 22.19 32.66 -32.48
CA ASP A 307 21.10 31.79 -32.94
C ASP A 307 20.64 30.92 -31.77
N GLY A 308 19.34 30.89 -31.51
CA GLY A 308 18.72 30.13 -30.41
C GLY A 308 19.04 28.64 -30.46
N ASP A 309 19.12 28.04 -31.66
CA ASP A 309 19.46 26.61 -31.86
C ASP A 309 20.83 26.24 -31.30
N LEU A 310 21.82 27.16 -31.41
CA LEU A 310 23.19 26.97 -30.89
C LEU A 310 23.20 27.02 -29.34
N VAL A 311 22.42 27.93 -28.77
CA VAL A 311 22.33 28.07 -27.31
C VAL A 311 21.58 26.90 -26.71
N GLU A 312 20.51 26.42 -27.35
CA GLU A 312 19.77 25.24 -26.90
C GLU A 312 20.67 24.01 -26.88
N ALA A 313 21.42 23.77 -27.96
CA ALA A 313 22.37 22.65 -28.04
C ALA A 313 23.47 22.72 -26.97
N ALA A 314 23.91 23.93 -26.60
CA ALA A 314 24.89 24.12 -25.52
C ALA A 314 24.25 23.86 -24.13
N VAL A 315 23.03 24.31 -23.88
CA VAL A 315 22.28 24.03 -22.64
C VAL A 315 22.05 22.52 -22.46
N GLU A 316 21.64 21.82 -23.53
CA GLU A 316 21.45 20.35 -23.48
C GLU A 316 22.75 19.59 -23.17
N LYS A 317 23.86 19.99 -23.79
CA LYS A 317 25.18 19.40 -23.49
C LYS A 317 25.61 19.70 -22.05
N ALA A 318 25.30 20.91 -21.52
CA ALA A 318 25.60 21.27 -20.14
C ALA A 318 24.87 20.35 -19.14
N GLU A 319 23.60 20.08 -19.37
CA GLU A 319 22.82 19.17 -18.51
C GLU A 319 23.34 17.72 -18.57
N ASN A 320 23.66 17.22 -19.78
CA ASN A 320 24.13 15.85 -19.97
C ASN A 320 25.54 15.63 -19.39
N GLU A 321 26.45 16.61 -19.56
CA GLU A 321 27.85 16.54 -19.15
C GLU A 321 28.15 17.16 -17.77
N LYS A 322 27.10 17.67 -17.07
CA LYS A 322 27.21 18.40 -15.78
C LYS A 322 28.19 19.57 -15.83
N LYS A 323 28.23 20.26 -16.97
CA LYS A 323 28.99 21.47 -17.20
C LYS A 323 28.16 22.71 -16.86
N ARG A 324 28.85 23.86 -16.74
CA ARG A 324 28.20 25.14 -16.52
C ARG A 324 27.46 25.58 -17.79
N ALA A 325 26.13 25.75 -17.68
CA ALA A 325 25.28 26.17 -18.78
C ALA A 325 25.51 27.65 -19.16
N PRO A 326 25.34 28.03 -20.43
CA PRO A 326 25.39 29.42 -20.85
C PRO A 326 24.22 30.22 -20.25
N SER A 327 24.47 31.50 -19.92
CA SER A 327 23.45 32.45 -19.47
C SER A 327 23.07 33.37 -20.64
N TYR A 328 21.76 33.56 -20.81
CA TYR A 328 21.23 34.37 -21.91
C TYR A 328 20.06 35.26 -21.47
N LEU A 329 19.83 36.37 -22.21
CA LEU A 329 18.71 37.25 -22.03
C LEU A 329 17.75 37.19 -23.24
N PRO A 330 16.45 36.99 -23.02
CA PRO A 330 15.44 37.01 -24.09
C PRO A 330 15.30 38.41 -24.68
N LEU A 331 14.96 38.51 -25.97
CA LEU A 331 14.78 39.80 -26.68
C LEU A 331 13.44 40.44 -26.35
N HIS A 332 12.38 39.68 -26.24
CA HIS A 332 11.04 40.21 -26.02
C HIS A 332 10.80 40.55 -24.54
N ALA A 333 10.26 41.75 -24.31
CA ALA A 333 9.92 42.24 -22.99
C ALA A 333 8.47 42.78 -22.97
N TYR A 334 7.70 42.44 -21.94
CA TYR A 334 6.30 42.81 -21.77
C TYR A 334 6.07 43.54 -20.45
N SER A 335 5.11 44.48 -20.45
CA SER A 335 4.82 45.32 -19.28
C SER A 335 3.96 44.61 -18.22
N SER A 336 3.26 43.54 -18.60
CA SER A 336 2.43 42.74 -17.68
C SER A 336 2.34 41.26 -18.14
N VAL A 337 1.86 40.41 -17.24
CA VAL A 337 1.58 39.01 -17.55
C VAL A 337 0.45 38.89 -18.57
N ASP A 338 -0.59 39.73 -18.44
CA ASP A 338 -1.75 39.70 -19.35
C ASP A 338 -1.36 40.13 -20.78
N GLU A 339 -0.45 41.09 -20.91
CA GLU A 339 0.08 41.47 -22.22
C GLU A 339 0.87 40.33 -22.88
N ALA A 340 1.67 39.59 -22.12
CA ALA A 340 2.40 38.44 -22.63
C ALA A 340 1.45 37.30 -23.06
N ILE A 341 0.37 37.04 -22.31
CA ILE A 341 -0.67 36.06 -22.66
C ILE A 341 -1.43 36.52 -23.92
N THR A 342 -1.72 37.81 -24.05
CA THR A 342 -2.37 38.35 -25.25
C THR A 342 -1.47 38.21 -26.49
N ALA A 343 -0.17 38.53 -26.37
CA ALA A 343 0.82 38.37 -27.43
C ALA A 343 0.93 36.88 -27.89
N TYR A 344 0.80 35.96 -26.95
CA TYR A 344 0.72 34.50 -27.25
C TYR A 344 -0.59 34.20 -28.00
N ALA A 345 -1.72 34.75 -27.57
CA ALA A 345 -3.00 34.49 -28.21
C ALA A 345 -3.05 34.99 -29.66
N ASP A 346 -2.40 36.14 -29.90
CA ASP A 346 -2.24 36.74 -31.25
C ASP A 346 -1.18 36.00 -32.10
N GLY A 347 -0.45 35.05 -31.53
CA GLY A 347 0.58 34.25 -32.22
C GLY A 347 1.86 35.02 -32.54
N CYS A 348 2.10 36.12 -31.81
CA CYS A 348 3.36 36.89 -31.91
C CYS A 348 4.54 36.18 -31.26
N ILE A 349 4.27 35.41 -30.18
CA ILE A 349 5.27 34.61 -29.43
C ILE A 349 4.75 33.18 -29.25
N GLY A 350 5.72 32.26 -29.11
CA GLY A 350 5.44 30.86 -28.79
C GLY A 350 5.23 30.63 -27.29
N LEU A 351 4.65 29.49 -26.94
CA LEU A 351 4.36 29.12 -25.56
C LEU A 351 5.65 28.85 -24.74
N HIS A 352 6.67 28.31 -25.41
CA HIS A 352 7.92 27.85 -24.80
C HIS A 352 9.03 28.90 -24.89
N ALA A 353 8.82 30.00 -25.63
CA ALA A 353 9.80 31.04 -25.80
C ALA A 353 10.09 31.77 -24.48
N PRO A 354 11.34 31.92 -24.05
CA PRO A 354 11.68 32.73 -22.93
C PRO A 354 11.43 34.22 -23.23
N ILE A 355 10.84 34.91 -22.28
CA ILE A 355 10.48 36.33 -22.36
C ILE A 355 10.85 37.04 -21.07
N ARG A 356 10.97 38.39 -21.13
CA ARG A 356 11.09 39.21 -19.94
C ARG A 356 9.75 39.85 -19.62
N VAL A 357 9.29 39.70 -18.40
CA VAL A 357 7.99 40.23 -17.98
C VAL A 357 8.16 41.05 -16.70
N ARG A 358 7.53 42.18 -16.64
CA ARG A 358 7.41 42.97 -15.41
C ARG A 358 6.36 42.32 -14.51
N TYR A 359 6.88 41.68 -13.45
CA TYR A 359 6.05 40.97 -12.47
C TYR A 359 5.85 41.83 -11.23
N GLY A 360 4.61 41.98 -10.79
CA GLY A 360 4.25 42.76 -9.59
C GLY A 360 3.89 41.82 -8.45
N LYS A 361 4.39 42.11 -7.28
CA LYS A 361 4.05 41.37 -6.04
C LYS A 361 3.80 42.41 -4.92
N GLU A 362 2.79 42.17 -4.11
CA GLU A 362 2.49 42.91 -2.92
C GLU A 362 3.43 42.51 -1.78
N ILE A 363 4.23 43.44 -1.31
CA ILE A 363 5.17 43.29 -0.21
C ILE A 363 4.92 44.41 0.78
N ASP A 364 4.63 44.06 2.03
CA ASP A 364 4.32 45.03 3.10
C ASP A 364 3.19 46.00 2.73
N GLY A 365 2.19 45.54 1.98
CA GLY A 365 1.07 46.40 1.54
C GLY A 365 1.38 47.35 0.38
N VAL A 366 2.57 47.28 -0.23
CA VAL A 366 2.96 48.06 -1.40
C VAL A 366 3.26 47.19 -2.59
N MET A 367 2.63 47.48 -3.74
CA MET A 367 2.92 46.80 -5.02
C MET A 367 4.31 47.17 -5.52
N GLN A 368 5.23 46.23 -5.48
CA GLN A 368 6.56 46.36 -6.06
C GLN A 368 6.65 45.56 -7.36
N TYR A 369 7.46 46.04 -8.29
CA TYR A 369 7.60 45.47 -9.62
C TYR A 369 9.06 45.13 -9.92
N ARG A 370 9.30 43.96 -10.53
CA ARG A 370 10.61 43.57 -11.04
C ARG A 370 10.47 42.88 -12.39
N ILE A 371 11.50 42.97 -13.21
CA ILE A 371 11.56 42.21 -14.46
C ILE A 371 12.11 40.82 -14.17
N ILE A 372 11.33 39.82 -14.49
CA ILE A 372 11.70 38.39 -14.39
C ILE A 372 11.81 37.78 -15.79
N THR A 373 12.61 36.73 -15.91
CA THR A 373 12.70 35.91 -17.13
C THR A 373 11.88 34.66 -16.92
N ALA A 374 10.87 34.42 -17.76
CA ALA A 374 10.00 33.28 -17.70
C ALA A 374 9.49 32.93 -19.11
N THR A 375 8.80 31.81 -19.27
CA THR A 375 8.03 31.51 -20.48
C THR A 375 6.55 31.79 -20.23
N VAL A 376 5.78 32.05 -21.29
CA VAL A 376 4.33 32.24 -21.17
C VAL A 376 3.67 31.01 -20.51
N GLY A 377 4.11 29.79 -20.86
CA GLY A 377 3.59 28.58 -20.27
C GLY A 377 3.83 28.49 -18.75
N ARG A 378 5.01 28.88 -18.26
CA ARG A 378 5.31 28.92 -16.82
C ARG A 378 4.51 29.99 -16.08
N LEU A 379 4.27 31.15 -16.69
CA LEU A 379 3.39 32.19 -16.12
C LEU A 379 1.98 31.65 -15.92
N ILE A 380 1.40 31.01 -16.94
CA ILE A 380 0.06 30.38 -16.87
C ILE A 380 0.02 29.26 -15.83
N PHE A 381 1.08 28.45 -15.73
CA PHE A 381 1.11 27.34 -14.78
C PHE A 381 1.24 27.80 -13.33
N ASN A 382 1.91 28.94 -13.08
CA ASN A 382 2.05 29.48 -11.73
C ASN A 382 0.79 30.23 -11.23
N GLU A 383 -0.18 30.55 -12.11
CA GLU A 383 -1.43 31.23 -11.71
C GLU A 383 -2.22 30.45 -10.64
N PRO A 384 -2.52 29.14 -10.79
CA PRO A 384 -3.23 28.37 -9.76
C PRO A 384 -2.38 27.96 -8.57
N ILE A 385 -1.06 28.16 -8.60
CA ILE A 385 -0.14 27.68 -7.56
C ILE A 385 0.13 28.79 -6.55
N PRO A 386 -0.06 28.54 -5.24
CA PRO A 386 0.34 29.48 -4.20
C PRO A 386 1.83 29.80 -4.30
N GLN A 387 2.17 31.10 -4.26
CA GLN A 387 3.56 31.59 -4.49
C GLN A 387 4.39 31.65 -3.20
N ASP A 388 4.16 30.71 -2.27
CA ASP A 388 4.83 30.66 -0.97
C ASP A 388 5.23 29.22 -0.56
N LEU A 389 5.25 28.27 -1.52
CA LEU A 389 5.48 26.84 -1.23
C LEU A 389 6.92 26.51 -0.76
N GLY A 390 7.86 27.46 -0.87
CA GLY A 390 9.23 27.27 -0.39
C GLY A 390 10.14 26.47 -1.35
N PHE A 391 9.92 26.60 -2.67
CA PHE A 391 10.89 26.20 -3.68
C PHE A 391 11.94 27.26 -3.94
N VAL A 392 11.59 28.50 -3.67
CA VAL A 392 12.46 29.67 -3.78
C VAL A 392 12.75 30.20 -2.38
N ASP A 393 14.02 30.38 -2.05
CA ASP A 393 14.41 31.02 -0.79
C ASP A 393 14.11 32.53 -0.87
N ARG A 394 13.05 32.94 -0.19
CA ARG A 394 12.58 34.33 -0.16
C ARG A 394 13.23 35.19 0.93
N SER A 395 14.15 34.61 1.68
CA SER A 395 14.97 35.36 2.64
C SER A 395 15.97 36.25 1.92
N ASP A 396 16.37 35.89 0.70
CA ASP A 396 17.26 36.67 -0.16
C ASP A 396 16.43 37.67 -1.01
N PRO A 397 16.68 39.00 -0.89
CA PRO A 397 16.00 40.01 -1.69
C PRO A 397 16.13 39.81 -3.21
N ALA A 398 17.18 39.11 -3.65
CA ALA A 398 17.38 38.79 -5.06
C ALA A 398 16.31 37.89 -5.65
N HIS A 399 15.78 36.95 -4.86
CA HIS A 399 14.84 35.90 -5.29
C HIS A 399 13.38 36.17 -4.89
N LEU A 400 13.09 37.33 -4.32
CA LEU A 400 11.76 37.67 -3.79
C LEU A 400 10.63 37.62 -4.85
N PHE A 401 10.95 37.94 -6.09
CA PHE A 401 10.03 38.03 -7.23
C PHE A 401 10.05 36.79 -8.12
N ASP A 402 10.96 35.84 -7.87
CA ASP A 402 11.03 34.64 -8.69
C ASP A 402 9.78 33.80 -8.54
N LEU A 403 9.37 33.14 -9.64
CA LEU A 403 8.24 32.24 -9.65
C LEU A 403 8.59 30.97 -8.85
N GLU A 404 7.64 30.46 -8.07
CA GLU A 404 7.82 29.21 -7.31
C GLU A 404 8.17 28.01 -8.23
N VAL A 405 7.54 27.94 -9.40
CA VAL A 405 7.83 26.90 -10.37
C VAL A 405 8.54 27.50 -11.58
N SER A 406 9.87 27.47 -11.54
CA SER A 406 10.75 27.89 -12.63
C SER A 406 11.40 26.73 -13.40
N PHE A 407 11.10 25.48 -13.04
CA PHE A 407 11.66 24.25 -13.57
C PHE A 407 10.65 23.45 -14.39
N LEU A 408 11.13 22.47 -15.14
CA LEU A 408 10.30 21.53 -15.91
C LEU A 408 9.52 20.60 -14.95
N VAL A 409 8.19 20.51 -15.11
CA VAL A 409 7.30 19.80 -14.21
C VAL A 409 6.89 18.46 -14.80
N GLY A 410 7.49 17.39 -14.31
CA GLY A 410 7.04 16.01 -14.52
C GLY A 410 6.26 15.47 -13.31
N LYS A 411 5.81 14.21 -13.40
CA LYS A 411 4.98 13.54 -12.36
C LYS A 411 5.57 13.63 -10.94
N LYS A 412 6.88 13.38 -10.80
CA LYS A 412 7.55 13.41 -9.49
C LYS A 412 7.54 14.81 -8.87
N LYS A 413 7.92 15.82 -9.65
CA LYS A 413 7.96 17.21 -9.18
C LYS A 413 6.56 17.74 -8.87
N LEU A 414 5.56 17.35 -9.67
CA LEU A 414 4.17 17.72 -9.41
C LEU A 414 3.66 17.10 -8.09
N GLY A 415 4.04 15.85 -7.79
CA GLY A 415 3.77 15.24 -6.49
C GLY A 415 4.36 16.03 -5.32
N VAL A 416 5.59 16.54 -5.45
CA VAL A 416 6.24 17.37 -4.42
C VAL A 416 5.54 18.74 -4.27
N ILE A 417 5.10 19.36 -5.36
CA ILE A 417 4.35 20.62 -5.33
C ILE A 417 3.04 20.43 -4.54
N ILE A 418 2.31 19.35 -4.83
CA ILE A 418 1.05 19.04 -4.17
C ILE A 418 1.29 18.76 -2.67
N ASP A 419 2.31 17.98 -2.32
CA ASP A 419 2.65 17.66 -0.93
C ASP A 419 2.96 18.93 -0.12
N LYS A 420 3.81 19.81 -0.64
CA LYS A 420 4.12 21.10 -0.01
C LYS A 420 2.88 22.00 0.13
N CYS A 421 2.00 22.00 -0.89
CA CYS A 421 0.76 22.75 -0.82
C CYS A 421 -0.17 22.22 0.28
N ILE A 422 -0.34 20.91 0.40
CA ILE A 422 -1.16 20.29 1.45
C ILE A 422 -0.60 20.60 2.84
N ARG A 423 0.70 20.47 3.04
CA ARG A 423 1.34 20.71 4.33
C ARG A 423 1.27 22.18 4.78
N ARG A 424 1.32 23.12 3.83
CA ARG A 424 1.35 24.56 4.16
C ARG A 424 -0.04 25.20 4.21
N HIS A 425 -0.90 24.87 3.28
CA HIS A 425 -2.22 25.48 3.09
C HIS A 425 -3.41 24.60 3.45
N GLY A 426 -3.16 23.32 3.74
CA GLY A 426 -4.22 22.36 4.06
C GLY A 426 -4.96 21.82 2.84
N PHE A 427 -5.98 20.99 3.11
CA PHE A 427 -6.69 20.23 2.07
C PHE A 427 -7.57 21.09 1.15
N THR A 428 -8.19 22.16 1.65
CA THR A 428 -9.14 22.96 0.88
C THR A 428 -8.46 23.68 -0.29
N ILE A 429 -7.38 24.43 -0.02
CA ILE A 429 -6.63 25.15 -1.04
C ILE A 429 -5.95 24.16 -2.01
N ALA A 430 -5.43 23.05 -1.50
CA ALA A 430 -4.86 22.00 -2.32
C ALA A 430 -5.89 21.39 -3.29
N THR A 431 -7.13 21.21 -2.87
CA THR A 431 -8.22 20.70 -3.72
C THR A 431 -8.54 21.66 -4.87
N GLU A 432 -8.62 22.97 -4.58
CA GLU A 432 -8.85 23.98 -5.62
C GLU A 432 -7.68 24.04 -6.61
N MET A 433 -6.45 24.03 -6.11
CA MET A 433 -5.25 23.97 -6.95
C MET A 433 -5.27 22.72 -7.86
N LEU A 434 -5.60 21.57 -7.34
CA LEU A 434 -5.67 20.31 -8.09
C LEU A 434 -6.71 20.38 -9.23
N ASP A 435 -7.89 20.95 -8.96
CA ASP A 435 -8.93 21.10 -9.98
C ASP A 435 -8.50 22.07 -11.08
N ARG A 436 -7.82 23.16 -10.75
CA ARG A 436 -7.27 24.11 -11.72
C ARG A 436 -6.14 23.49 -12.55
N VAL A 437 -5.20 22.80 -11.89
CA VAL A 437 -4.09 22.10 -12.57
C VAL A 437 -4.64 21.00 -13.50
N LYS A 438 -5.66 20.26 -13.08
CA LYS A 438 -6.36 19.29 -13.95
C LYS A 438 -6.90 19.97 -15.22
N ALA A 439 -7.61 21.07 -15.07
CA ALA A 439 -8.20 21.80 -16.19
C ALA A 439 -7.12 22.34 -17.15
N LEU A 440 -6.04 22.91 -16.63
CA LEU A 440 -4.90 23.35 -17.42
C LEU A 440 -4.23 22.18 -18.15
N GLY A 441 -3.98 21.09 -17.45
CA GLY A 441 -3.36 19.89 -18.02
C GLY A 441 -4.14 19.36 -19.25
N TYR A 442 -5.45 19.20 -19.14
CA TYR A 442 -6.28 18.77 -20.27
C TYR A 442 -6.31 19.78 -21.41
N LYS A 443 -6.46 21.08 -21.08
CA LYS A 443 -6.49 22.15 -22.07
C LYS A 443 -5.22 22.20 -22.92
N TYR A 444 -4.06 22.13 -22.28
CA TYR A 444 -2.77 22.25 -22.97
C TYR A 444 -2.26 20.95 -23.55
N SER A 445 -2.67 19.79 -23.06
CA SER A 445 -2.45 18.52 -23.73
C SER A 445 -3.19 18.48 -25.08
N THR A 446 -4.45 18.98 -25.10
CA THR A 446 -5.22 19.08 -26.35
C THR A 446 -4.61 20.10 -27.31
N LYS A 447 -4.20 21.29 -26.82
CA LYS A 447 -3.56 22.32 -27.65
C LYS A 447 -2.19 21.89 -28.19
N GLY A 448 -1.41 21.14 -27.40
CA GLY A 448 -0.12 20.61 -27.79
C GLY A 448 -0.21 19.57 -28.91
N ALA A 449 -1.40 18.98 -29.13
CA ALA A 449 -1.68 18.00 -30.18
C ALA A 449 -0.64 16.87 -30.28
N ILE A 450 -0.14 16.42 -29.11
CA ILE A 450 0.90 15.41 -29.00
C ILE A 450 0.31 14.06 -29.43
N THR A 451 0.86 13.48 -30.50
CA THR A 451 0.42 12.20 -31.05
C THR A 451 1.62 11.31 -31.34
N VAL A 452 1.40 10.01 -31.53
CA VAL A 452 2.44 9.01 -31.74
C VAL A 452 2.36 8.42 -33.15
N SER A 453 3.51 8.35 -33.82
CA SER A 453 3.70 7.69 -35.10
C SER A 453 4.77 6.60 -34.99
N ILE A 454 4.73 5.61 -35.87
CA ILE A 454 5.82 4.61 -36.00
C ILE A 454 7.12 5.28 -36.41
N ALA A 455 7.09 6.38 -37.16
CA ALA A 455 8.25 7.16 -37.56
C ALA A 455 9.00 7.79 -36.39
N ASP A 456 8.29 8.13 -35.30
CA ASP A 456 8.86 8.77 -34.12
C ASP A 456 9.79 7.85 -33.33
N MET A 457 9.76 6.53 -33.58
CA MET A 457 10.64 5.52 -32.99
C MET A 457 11.95 5.45 -33.75
N ALA A 458 12.84 6.44 -33.62
CA ALA A 458 14.12 6.46 -34.30
C ALA A 458 15.04 5.34 -33.79
N ILE A 459 15.60 4.53 -34.71
CA ILE A 459 16.56 3.47 -34.37
C ILE A 459 17.96 4.06 -34.43
N PRO A 460 18.78 3.97 -33.36
CA PRO A 460 20.13 4.50 -33.38
C PRO A 460 21.03 3.66 -34.28
N GLU A 461 21.81 4.31 -35.17
CA GLU A 461 22.75 3.63 -36.06
C GLU A 461 23.84 2.87 -35.29
N LYS A 462 24.27 3.39 -34.13
CA LYS A 462 25.24 2.77 -33.22
C LYS A 462 24.83 1.37 -32.75
N LYS A 463 23.54 1.03 -32.78
CA LYS A 463 22.99 -0.25 -32.33
C LYS A 463 23.65 -1.45 -33.00
N TYR A 464 23.80 -1.41 -34.32
CA TYR A 464 24.30 -2.55 -35.08
C TYR A 464 25.76 -2.81 -34.77
N ALA A 465 26.58 -1.75 -34.61
CA ALA A 465 27.98 -1.86 -34.24
C ALA A 465 28.19 -2.47 -32.85
N LEU A 466 27.38 -2.05 -31.86
CA LEU A 466 27.37 -2.57 -30.47
C LEU A 466 26.99 -4.04 -30.43
N ILE A 467 25.98 -4.45 -31.20
CA ILE A 467 25.54 -5.85 -31.27
C ILE A 467 26.64 -6.73 -31.90
N GLU A 468 27.28 -6.27 -32.99
CA GLU A 468 28.38 -7.02 -33.65
C GLU A 468 29.59 -7.21 -32.73
N GLU A 469 29.94 -6.18 -31.95
CA GLU A 469 30.99 -6.28 -30.96
C GLU A 469 30.65 -7.29 -29.83
N ALA A 470 29.44 -7.27 -29.33
CA ALA A 470 28.96 -8.23 -28.35
C ALA A 470 28.99 -9.68 -28.86
N GLU A 471 28.65 -9.91 -30.14
CA GLU A 471 28.75 -11.22 -30.77
C GLU A 471 30.20 -11.70 -30.81
N LYS A 472 31.15 -10.82 -31.20
CA LYS A 472 32.56 -11.13 -31.20
C LYS A 472 33.09 -11.53 -29.82
N GLN A 473 32.62 -10.84 -28.75
CA GLN A 473 32.97 -11.16 -27.37
C GLN A 473 32.37 -12.51 -26.93
N THR A 474 31.11 -12.77 -27.25
CA THR A 474 30.45 -14.05 -26.94
C THR A 474 31.17 -15.23 -27.59
N VAL A 475 31.59 -15.09 -28.86
CA VAL A 475 32.36 -16.13 -29.57
C VAL A 475 33.73 -16.37 -28.90
N LYS A 476 34.38 -15.32 -28.37
CA LYS A 476 35.61 -15.48 -27.57
C LYS A 476 35.39 -16.29 -26.30
N ILE A 477 34.31 -15.99 -25.54
CA ILE A 477 33.94 -16.72 -24.32
C ILE A 477 33.67 -18.21 -24.67
N ASP A 478 32.91 -18.50 -25.73
CA ASP A 478 32.64 -19.87 -26.17
C ASP A 478 33.92 -20.61 -26.59
N ARG A 479 34.90 -19.95 -27.23
CA ARG A 479 36.22 -20.54 -27.53
C ARG A 479 37.01 -20.89 -26.26
N GLN A 480 36.95 -20.04 -25.22
CA GLN A 480 37.61 -20.31 -23.94
C GLN A 480 36.97 -21.52 -23.25
N TYR A 481 35.63 -21.61 -23.26
CA TYR A 481 34.92 -22.79 -22.78
C TYR A 481 35.33 -24.07 -23.54
N LYS A 482 35.33 -24.05 -24.90
CA LYS A 482 35.75 -25.21 -25.72
C LYS A 482 37.21 -25.64 -25.49
N ARG A 483 38.06 -24.72 -25.02
CA ARG A 483 39.43 -25.01 -24.61
C ARG A 483 39.59 -25.52 -23.18
N GLY A 484 38.50 -25.58 -22.41
CA GLY A 484 38.48 -26.07 -21.04
C GLY A 484 38.92 -25.06 -19.97
N PHE A 485 39.07 -23.77 -20.32
CA PHE A 485 39.45 -22.72 -19.34
C PHE A 485 38.28 -22.25 -18.44
N LEU A 486 37.06 -22.51 -18.84
CA LEU A 486 35.85 -22.08 -18.15
C LEU A 486 34.92 -23.27 -17.90
N THR A 487 34.23 -23.23 -16.76
CA THR A 487 33.11 -24.15 -16.51
C THR A 487 31.85 -23.67 -17.27
N ASN A 488 30.84 -24.55 -17.42
CA ASN A 488 29.61 -24.19 -18.12
C ASN A 488 28.85 -23.06 -17.39
N ASP A 489 28.85 -23.03 -16.06
CA ASP A 489 28.19 -22.00 -15.27
C ASP A 489 28.90 -20.66 -15.36
N GLU A 490 30.25 -20.65 -15.39
CA GLU A 490 31.02 -19.43 -15.62
C GLU A 490 30.80 -18.87 -17.03
N ARG A 491 30.80 -19.75 -18.04
CA ARG A 491 30.49 -19.37 -19.43
C ARG A 491 29.09 -18.69 -19.48
N TYR A 492 28.10 -19.34 -18.87
CA TYR A 492 26.74 -18.80 -18.80
C TYR A 492 26.68 -17.41 -18.16
N ARG A 493 27.32 -17.23 -16.99
CA ARG A 493 27.37 -15.94 -16.29
C ARG A 493 28.07 -14.86 -17.12
N LEU A 494 29.17 -15.17 -17.76
CA LEU A 494 29.92 -14.22 -18.61
C LEU A 494 29.11 -13.82 -19.85
N VAL A 495 28.44 -14.76 -20.51
CA VAL A 495 27.59 -14.47 -21.69
C VAL A 495 26.41 -13.59 -21.30
N VAL A 496 25.71 -13.91 -20.21
CA VAL A 496 24.59 -13.11 -19.75
C VAL A 496 25.04 -11.71 -19.37
N HIS A 497 26.13 -11.59 -18.61
CA HIS A 497 26.71 -10.29 -18.24
C HIS A 497 27.08 -9.43 -19.43
N GLN A 498 27.72 -10.03 -20.46
CA GLN A 498 28.09 -9.33 -21.70
C GLN A 498 26.83 -8.75 -22.39
N TRP A 499 25.75 -9.54 -22.49
CA TRP A 499 24.52 -9.06 -23.11
C TRP A 499 23.82 -8.01 -22.27
N GLU A 500 23.85 -8.10 -20.94
CA GLU A 500 23.33 -7.07 -20.06
C GLU A 500 24.05 -5.73 -20.24
N GLN A 501 25.38 -5.77 -20.36
CA GLN A 501 26.15 -4.56 -20.64
C GLN A 501 25.79 -3.97 -22.00
N THR A 502 25.74 -4.80 -23.05
CA THR A 502 25.30 -4.36 -24.38
C THR A 502 23.90 -3.74 -24.39
N ILE A 503 22.97 -4.29 -23.62
CA ILE A 503 21.62 -3.70 -23.47
C ILE A 503 21.68 -2.31 -22.85
N LYS A 504 22.55 -2.08 -21.86
CA LYS A 504 22.76 -0.76 -21.25
C LYS A 504 23.35 0.23 -22.26
N ASP A 505 24.36 -0.20 -23.02
CA ASP A 505 25.04 0.64 -24.00
C ASP A 505 24.07 1.04 -25.14
N VAL A 506 23.27 0.08 -25.64
CA VAL A 506 22.20 0.37 -26.63
C VAL A 506 21.14 1.31 -26.06
N THR A 507 20.80 1.20 -24.78
CA THR A 507 19.85 2.10 -24.14
C THR A 507 20.41 3.51 -24.04
N GLY A 508 21.69 3.67 -23.69
CA GLY A 508 22.39 4.95 -23.69
C GLY A 508 22.44 5.59 -25.07
N ALA A 509 22.83 4.82 -26.09
CA ALA A 509 22.83 5.29 -27.47
C ALA A 509 21.46 5.69 -28.01
N LEU A 510 20.40 4.99 -27.55
CA LEU A 510 19.02 5.34 -27.88
C LEU A 510 18.61 6.67 -27.23
N GLN A 511 18.95 6.88 -25.97
CA GLN A 511 18.65 8.09 -25.23
C GLN A 511 19.36 9.33 -25.82
N GLU A 512 20.58 9.17 -26.29
CA GLU A 512 21.33 10.22 -26.99
C GLU A 512 20.73 10.57 -28.37
N ASN A 513 20.14 9.60 -29.05
CA ASN A 513 19.62 9.76 -30.40
C ASN A 513 18.16 10.27 -30.46
N LEU A 514 17.42 10.23 -29.34
CA LEU A 514 16.05 10.70 -29.28
C LEU A 514 16.01 12.22 -29.04
N ASP A 515 15.29 12.92 -29.93
CA ASP A 515 14.96 14.34 -29.73
C ASP A 515 14.08 14.52 -28.50
N ARG A 516 14.33 15.54 -27.71
CA ARG A 516 13.53 15.89 -26.50
C ARG A 516 12.09 16.27 -26.86
N PHE A 517 11.83 16.76 -28.06
CA PHE A 517 10.48 17.05 -28.57
C PHE A 517 9.80 15.86 -29.23
N ASN A 518 10.46 14.70 -29.27
CA ASN A 518 9.82 13.49 -29.74
C ASN A 518 8.62 13.16 -28.81
N PRO A 519 7.40 12.99 -29.37
CA PRO A 519 6.20 12.71 -28.56
C PRO A 519 6.35 11.53 -27.60
N ILE A 520 7.04 10.48 -28.03
CA ILE A 520 7.27 9.26 -27.23
C ILE A 520 8.22 9.58 -26.06
N PHE A 521 9.28 10.36 -26.33
CA PHE A 521 10.21 10.79 -25.29
C PHE A 521 9.50 11.69 -24.26
N MET A 522 8.72 12.66 -24.70
CA MET A 522 7.95 13.52 -23.79
C MET A 522 7.00 12.73 -22.91
N MET A 523 6.30 11.71 -23.44
CA MET A 523 5.40 10.88 -22.66
C MET A 523 6.14 10.08 -21.58
N ALA A 524 7.34 9.58 -21.90
CA ALA A 524 8.13 8.78 -20.96
C ALA A 524 8.86 9.64 -19.93
N ASP A 525 9.47 10.76 -20.35
CA ASP A 525 10.22 11.65 -19.47
C ASP A 525 9.31 12.40 -18.50
N SER A 526 8.16 12.87 -18.95
CA SER A 526 7.14 13.46 -18.08
C SER A 526 6.61 12.50 -17.02
N GLY A 527 6.72 11.18 -17.25
CA GLY A 527 6.09 10.14 -16.41
C GLY A 527 4.59 10.01 -16.66
N ALA A 528 4.07 10.55 -17.75
CA ALA A 528 2.66 10.45 -18.14
C ALA A 528 2.31 9.01 -18.53
N ARG A 529 3.09 8.42 -19.43
CA ARG A 529 2.91 7.03 -19.89
C ARG A 529 4.20 6.47 -20.44
N GLY A 530 4.46 5.20 -20.13
CA GLY A 530 5.61 4.50 -20.65
C GLY A 530 6.86 4.65 -19.77
N SER A 531 7.90 3.93 -20.16
CA SER A 531 9.22 3.97 -19.52
C SER A 531 10.32 3.83 -20.57
N MET A 532 11.53 4.24 -20.26
CA MET A 532 12.68 4.09 -21.16
C MET A 532 12.92 2.61 -21.56
N ASN A 533 12.59 1.65 -20.68
CA ASN A 533 12.65 0.22 -21.00
C ASN A 533 11.66 -0.20 -22.10
N GLN A 534 10.48 0.41 -22.13
CA GLN A 534 9.49 0.15 -23.19
C GLN A 534 9.93 0.77 -24.52
N ILE A 535 10.49 1.98 -24.49
CA ILE A 535 11.06 2.63 -25.67
C ILE A 535 12.24 1.80 -26.24
N ARG A 536 13.08 1.26 -25.36
CA ARG A 536 14.17 0.34 -25.75
C ARG A 536 13.65 -0.89 -26.50
N GLN A 537 12.54 -1.49 -26.05
CA GLN A 537 11.95 -2.64 -26.74
C GLN A 537 11.32 -2.26 -28.08
N LEU A 538 10.87 -1.01 -28.25
CA LEU A 538 10.27 -0.51 -29.48
C LEU A 538 11.31 -0.10 -30.53
N ALA A 539 12.39 0.58 -30.14
CA ALA A 539 13.36 1.19 -31.03
C ALA A 539 14.82 0.73 -30.83
N GLY A 540 15.15 0.12 -29.71
CA GLY A 540 16.48 -0.41 -29.40
C GLY A 540 16.60 -1.91 -29.62
N MET A 541 16.77 -2.66 -28.54
CA MET A 541 16.89 -4.11 -28.49
C MET A 541 16.00 -4.67 -27.41
N ARG A 542 15.23 -5.73 -27.70
CA ARG A 542 14.37 -6.36 -26.68
C ARG A 542 15.19 -7.00 -25.57
N GLY A 543 16.26 -7.70 -25.91
CA GLY A 543 17.23 -8.21 -24.94
C GLY A 543 16.97 -9.65 -24.47
N LEU A 544 17.46 -9.97 -23.27
CA LEU A 544 17.37 -11.30 -22.68
C LEU A 544 15.95 -11.60 -22.17
N MET A 545 15.52 -12.84 -22.34
CA MET A 545 14.22 -13.35 -21.89
C MET A 545 14.41 -14.49 -20.89
N ALA A 546 13.47 -14.62 -19.96
CA ALA A 546 13.45 -15.72 -18.99
C ALA A 546 12.69 -16.94 -19.54
N ASP A 547 13.18 -18.12 -19.24
CA ASP A 547 12.50 -19.40 -19.51
C ASP A 547 11.37 -19.64 -18.50
N THR A 548 10.57 -20.68 -18.73
CA THR A 548 9.48 -21.10 -17.84
C THR A 548 9.94 -21.41 -16.41
N ASN A 549 11.19 -21.82 -16.23
CA ASN A 549 11.80 -22.07 -14.91
C ASN A 549 12.33 -20.79 -14.22
N GLY A 550 12.33 -19.63 -14.91
CA GLY A 550 12.90 -18.40 -14.41
C GLY A 550 14.37 -18.17 -14.74
N ARG A 551 15.04 -19.12 -15.38
CA ARG A 551 16.43 -18.97 -15.83
C ARG A 551 16.49 -18.10 -17.09
N THR A 552 17.45 -17.21 -17.19
CA THR A 552 17.66 -16.36 -18.36
C THR A 552 18.14 -17.19 -19.56
N ILE A 553 17.52 -17.01 -20.72
CA ILE A 553 17.92 -17.67 -21.96
C ILE A 553 19.18 -16.95 -22.48
N GLU A 554 20.25 -17.70 -22.82
CA GLU A 554 21.53 -17.16 -23.26
C GLU A 554 21.46 -16.42 -24.61
N ILE A 555 20.47 -16.74 -25.43
CA ILE A 555 20.25 -16.12 -26.74
C ILE A 555 19.37 -14.89 -26.56
N PRO A 556 19.89 -13.67 -26.77
CA PRO A 556 19.09 -12.46 -26.66
C PRO A 556 18.23 -12.25 -27.92
N ILE A 557 17.12 -11.54 -27.74
CA ILE A 557 16.33 -11.01 -28.84
C ILE A 557 16.99 -9.71 -29.29
N LYS A 558 17.67 -9.72 -30.46
CA LYS A 558 18.40 -8.58 -31.03
C LYS A 558 17.50 -7.57 -31.72
N ALA A 559 16.40 -8.05 -32.30
CA ALA A 559 15.42 -7.22 -32.97
C ALA A 559 14.58 -6.39 -31.98
N ASN A 560 14.00 -5.31 -32.45
CA ASN A 560 12.99 -4.51 -31.78
C ASN A 560 11.62 -4.69 -32.44
N PHE A 561 10.58 -4.12 -31.85
CA PHE A 561 9.22 -4.23 -32.38
C PHE A 561 9.02 -3.44 -33.69
N ARG A 562 9.78 -2.36 -33.92
CA ARG A 562 9.73 -1.60 -35.18
C ARG A 562 10.28 -2.38 -36.35
N GLU A 563 11.40 -3.08 -36.19
CA GLU A 563 12.01 -3.94 -37.21
C GLU A 563 11.20 -5.22 -37.44
N GLY A 564 10.46 -5.67 -36.43
CA GLY A 564 9.79 -6.97 -36.43
C GLY A 564 10.69 -8.08 -35.85
N LEU A 565 10.08 -9.09 -35.25
CA LEU A 565 10.74 -10.24 -34.65
C LEU A 565 10.74 -11.41 -35.65
N SER A 566 11.82 -12.19 -35.64
CA SER A 566 11.86 -13.49 -36.33
C SER A 566 10.91 -14.47 -35.65
N ALA A 567 10.50 -15.55 -36.34
CA ALA A 567 9.60 -16.56 -35.78
C ALA A 567 10.16 -17.20 -34.48
N LEU A 568 11.46 -17.44 -34.40
CA LEU A 568 12.11 -17.98 -33.21
C LEU A 568 12.09 -16.98 -32.06
N GLU A 569 12.44 -15.73 -32.31
CA GLU A 569 12.43 -14.65 -31.31
C GLU A 569 11.02 -14.40 -30.78
N TYR A 570 10.02 -14.43 -31.65
CA TYR A 570 8.63 -14.32 -31.28
C TYR A 570 8.19 -15.47 -30.36
N PHE A 571 8.56 -16.70 -30.69
CA PHE A 571 8.24 -17.87 -29.89
C PHE A 571 8.86 -17.79 -28.48
N ILE A 572 10.14 -17.43 -28.38
CA ILE A 572 10.83 -17.24 -27.09
C ILE A 572 10.10 -16.17 -26.27
N SER A 573 9.77 -15.06 -26.88
CA SER A 573 9.06 -13.95 -26.31
C SER A 573 7.67 -14.34 -25.76
N SER A 574 6.90 -15.14 -26.54
CA SER A 574 5.54 -15.54 -26.17
C SER A 574 5.52 -16.44 -24.92
N ARG A 575 6.53 -17.29 -24.73
CA ARG A 575 6.66 -18.13 -23.51
C ARG A 575 6.81 -17.29 -22.25
N GLY A 576 7.68 -16.29 -22.26
CA GLY A 576 7.86 -15.35 -21.16
C GLY A 576 6.59 -14.56 -20.85
N ALA A 577 5.91 -14.05 -21.86
CA ALA A 577 4.65 -13.32 -21.68
C ALA A 577 3.54 -14.20 -21.07
N ARG A 578 3.38 -15.44 -21.54
CA ARG A 578 2.41 -16.40 -20.98
C ARG A 578 2.68 -16.71 -19.52
N LYS A 579 3.96 -16.96 -19.16
CA LYS A 579 4.36 -17.16 -17.78
C LYS A 579 3.96 -15.95 -16.93
N GLY A 580 4.22 -14.74 -17.44
CA GLY A 580 3.84 -13.49 -16.80
C GLY A 580 2.36 -13.40 -16.46
N LEU A 581 1.50 -13.61 -17.43
CA LEU A 581 0.05 -13.57 -17.25
C LEU A 581 -0.44 -14.62 -16.24
N THR A 582 0.10 -15.84 -16.31
CA THR A 582 -0.27 -16.93 -15.40
C THR A 582 0.15 -16.63 -13.96
N ASP A 583 1.39 -16.20 -13.76
CA ASP A 583 1.89 -15.89 -12.43
C ASP A 583 1.14 -14.70 -11.80
N THR A 584 0.80 -13.67 -12.57
CA THR A 584 -0.02 -12.55 -12.09
C THR A 584 -1.38 -13.03 -11.59
N ALA A 585 -2.06 -13.89 -12.35
CA ALA A 585 -3.38 -14.41 -11.98
C ALA A 585 -3.33 -15.26 -10.70
N LEU A 586 -2.30 -16.09 -10.52
CA LEU A 586 -2.14 -16.96 -9.35
C LEU A 586 -1.73 -16.17 -8.10
N ARG A 587 -0.76 -15.26 -8.23
CA ARG A 587 -0.22 -14.51 -7.08
C ARG A 587 -1.17 -13.46 -6.53
N THR A 588 -2.16 -13.02 -7.30
CA THR A 588 -3.21 -12.12 -6.79
C THR A 588 -3.96 -12.74 -5.62
N ALA A 589 -4.24 -14.05 -5.69
CA ALA A 589 -4.88 -14.77 -4.60
C ALA A 589 -3.98 -14.84 -3.35
N ASP A 590 -2.67 -15.06 -3.52
CA ASP A 590 -1.69 -15.15 -2.42
C ASP A 590 -1.57 -13.80 -1.69
N SER A 591 -1.50 -12.69 -2.44
CA SER A 591 -1.49 -11.33 -1.88
C SER A 591 -2.77 -11.04 -1.08
N GLY A 592 -3.95 -11.41 -1.61
CA GLY A 592 -5.21 -11.26 -0.90
C GLY A 592 -5.27 -12.09 0.38
N TYR A 593 -4.73 -13.30 0.37
CA TYR A 593 -4.65 -14.15 1.55
C TYR A 593 -3.66 -13.61 2.60
N LEU A 594 -2.50 -13.08 2.17
CA LEU A 594 -1.56 -12.42 3.09
C LEU A 594 -2.22 -11.22 3.77
N THR A 595 -2.87 -10.34 3.01
CA THR A 595 -3.58 -9.17 3.55
C THR A 595 -4.62 -9.57 4.58
N ARG A 596 -5.40 -10.61 4.31
CA ARG A 596 -6.38 -11.14 5.26
C ARG A 596 -5.73 -11.60 6.57
N ARG A 597 -4.62 -12.35 6.51
CA ARG A 597 -3.90 -12.79 7.72
C ARG A 597 -3.36 -11.62 8.53
N LEU A 598 -2.82 -10.58 7.86
CA LEU A 598 -2.36 -9.37 8.50
C LEU A 598 -3.49 -8.62 9.21
N VAL A 599 -4.65 -8.45 8.57
CA VAL A 599 -5.85 -7.86 9.20
C VAL A 599 -6.30 -8.66 10.41
N ASP A 600 -6.30 -9.99 10.31
CA ASP A 600 -6.74 -10.85 11.40
C ASP A 600 -5.85 -10.76 12.65
N VAL A 601 -4.53 -10.62 12.47
CA VAL A 601 -3.58 -10.51 13.60
C VAL A 601 -3.59 -9.13 14.24
N SER A 602 -3.86 -8.07 13.47
CA SER A 602 -3.72 -6.68 13.95
C SER A 602 -5.04 -5.96 14.24
N GLN A 603 -6.19 -6.58 14.03
CA GLN A 603 -7.50 -5.95 14.15
C GLN A 603 -7.84 -5.38 15.54
N GLU A 604 -7.19 -5.87 16.59
CA GLU A 604 -7.36 -5.39 17.96
C GLU A 604 -6.48 -4.20 18.33
N VAL A 605 -5.52 -3.83 17.44
CA VAL A 605 -4.61 -2.72 17.69
C VAL A 605 -5.26 -1.39 17.35
N ILE A 606 -5.71 -0.69 18.38
CA ILE A 606 -6.41 0.59 18.32
C ILE A 606 -5.69 1.57 19.26
N ILE A 607 -5.69 2.85 18.96
CA ILE A 607 -5.17 3.89 19.86
C ILE A 607 -6.16 4.10 21.01
N ARG A 608 -5.77 3.73 22.24
CA ARG A 608 -6.68 3.80 23.40
C ARG A 608 -6.28 4.82 24.46
N ILE A 609 -4.98 5.08 24.59
CA ILE A 609 -4.43 5.98 25.60
C ILE A 609 -3.55 7.04 24.94
N PRO A 610 -3.48 8.25 25.52
CA PRO A 610 -2.64 9.30 24.94
C PRO A 610 -1.13 9.02 25.15
N ASP A 611 -0.73 8.56 26.32
CA ASP A 611 0.67 8.26 26.67
C ASP A 611 0.78 7.06 27.61
N CYS A 612 1.75 6.16 27.35
CA CYS A 612 2.04 5.01 28.21
C CYS A 612 3.24 5.22 29.14
N GLY A 613 3.94 6.36 29.03
CA GLY A 613 5.10 6.69 29.89
C GLY A 613 6.32 5.79 29.69
N THR A 614 6.47 5.11 28.55
CA THR A 614 7.61 4.23 28.30
C THR A 614 8.92 5.01 28.17
N THR A 615 10.00 4.41 28.66
CA THR A 615 11.38 4.85 28.47
C THR A 615 12.13 4.01 27.42
N HIS A 616 11.47 2.98 26.86
CA HIS A 616 12.04 2.13 25.83
C HIS A 616 11.76 2.71 24.44
N GLY A 617 12.80 2.77 23.63
CA GLY A 617 12.74 3.23 22.24
C GLY A 617 13.69 2.44 21.37
N ILE A 618 13.92 2.91 20.17
CA ILE A 618 14.93 2.39 19.24
C ILE A 618 15.84 3.53 18.76
N HIS A 619 17.08 3.19 18.44
CA HIS A 619 18.00 4.09 17.79
C HIS A 619 17.67 4.19 16.30
N LEU A 620 17.35 5.38 15.83
CA LEU A 620 17.10 5.69 14.43
C LEU A 620 18.29 6.43 13.85
N SER A 621 18.90 5.86 12.81
CA SER A 621 19.95 6.45 11.99
C SER A 621 19.61 6.26 10.51
N GLU A 622 20.37 6.86 9.63
CA GLU A 622 20.24 6.60 8.20
C GLU A 622 20.56 5.13 7.86
N VAL A 623 19.87 4.59 6.86
CA VAL A 623 20.14 3.23 6.36
C VAL A 623 21.00 3.33 5.11
N VAL A 624 22.25 2.86 5.23
CA VAL A 624 23.22 2.86 4.13
C VAL A 624 23.49 1.43 3.71
N GLU A 625 23.33 1.10 2.44
CA GLU A 625 23.67 -0.20 1.86
C GLU A 625 24.62 -0.01 0.68
N LYS A 626 25.74 -0.69 0.70
CA LYS A 626 26.80 -0.61 -0.34
C LYS A 626 27.26 0.82 -0.66
N GLY A 627 27.26 1.72 0.34
CA GLY A 627 27.67 3.12 0.19
C GLY A 627 26.62 4.05 -0.42
N GLN A 628 25.41 3.58 -0.64
CA GLN A 628 24.27 4.40 -1.04
C GLN A 628 23.29 4.54 0.10
N VAL A 629 22.85 5.77 0.37
CA VAL A 629 21.79 6.04 1.36
C VAL A 629 20.47 5.55 0.77
N ILE A 630 19.90 4.52 1.37
CA ILE A 630 18.61 3.94 0.98
C ILE A 630 17.48 4.73 1.59
N GLU A 631 17.62 5.07 2.87
CA GLU A 631 16.63 5.83 3.61
C GLU A 631 17.31 6.94 4.40
N SER A 632 16.87 8.18 4.17
CA SER A 632 17.42 9.35 4.85
C SER A 632 17.05 9.36 6.33
N PHE A 633 17.91 9.91 7.14
CA PHE A 633 17.65 10.15 8.56
C PHE A 633 16.33 10.88 8.80
N GLY A 634 16.06 11.92 7.99
CA GLY A 634 14.84 12.73 8.09
C GLY A 634 13.56 11.93 7.87
N SER A 635 13.52 11.01 6.90
CA SER A 635 12.32 10.20 6.64
C SER A 635 12.00 9.23 7.79
N ARG A 636 13.03 8.72 8.49
CA ARG A 636 12.85 7.79 9.61
C ARG A 636 12.38 8.45 10.90
N ILE A 637 12.84 9.67 11.20
CA ILE A 637 12.44 10.41 12.40
C ILE A 637 11.10 11.13 12.23
N HIS A 638 10.67 11.38 10.98
CA HIS A 638 9.45 12.13 10.69
C HIS A 638 8.21 11.51 11.35
N GLY A 639 7.51 12.32 12.15
CA GLY A 639 6.28 11.92 12.84
C GLY A 639 6.48 11.05 14.09
N ARG A 640 7.69 10.94 14.63
CA ARG A 640 7.98 10.23 15.88
C ARG A 640 8.29 11.20 17.03
N PHE A 641 8.18 10.72 18.25
CA PHE A 641 8.57 11.43 19.47
C PHE A 641 9.91 10.91 19.98
N PRO A 642 10.82 11.77 20.44
CA PRO A 642 12.02 11.33 21.13
C PRO A 642 11.64 10.75 22.51
N VAL A 643 12.44 9.82 23.02
CA VAL A 643 12.27 9.24 24.38
C VAL A 643 12.73 10.24 25.43
N HIS A 644 13.87 10.88 25.18
CA HIS A 644 14.47 11.90 26.02
C HIS A 644 14.60 13.21 25.23
N ASP A 645 14.77 14.32 25.94
CA ASP A 645 15.07 15.60 25.30
C ASP A 645 16.38 15.49 24.50
N ILE A 646 16.35 15.95 23.25
CA ILE A 646 17.54 15.95 22.41
C ILE A 646 18.31 17.23 22.70
N VAL A 647 19.52 17.07 23.22
CA VAL A 647 20.39 18.14 23.68
C VAL A 647 21.56 18.27 22.71
N ASP A 648 21.95 19.49 22.41
CA ASP A 648 23.15 19.79 21.62
C ASP A 648 24.41 19.32 22.39
N PRO A 649 25.26 18.50 21.78
CA PRO A 649 26.47 18.00 22.42
C PRO A 649 27.50 19.10 22.73
N GLU A 650 27.46 20.26 22.03
CA GLU A 650 28.40 21.36 22.22
C GLU A 650 27.91 22.41 23.21
N THR A 651 26.63 22.84 23.09
CA THR A 651 26.08 23.96 23.87
C THR A 651 25.28 23.52 25.10
N GLY A 652 24.80 22.25 25.14
CA GLY A 652 23.93 21.76 26.21
C GLY A 652 22.50 22.32 26.15
N GLU A 653 22.11 23.01 25.10
CA GLU A 653 20.74 23.50 24.88
C GLU A 653 19.83 22.37 24.40
N VAL A 654 18.56 22.38 24.85
CA VAL A 654 17.55 21.43 24.37
C VAL A 654 17.08 21.86 22.98
N LEU A 655 17.46 21.10 21.95
CA LEU A 655 17.05 21.31 20.57
C LEU A 655 15.60 20.86 20.34
N ILE A 656 15.25 19.65 20.79
CA ILE A 656 13.91 19.10 20.66
C ILE A 656 13.49 18.49 21.99
N PRO A 657 12.43 18.99 22.64
CA PRO A 657 11.91 18.40 23.87
C PRO A 657 11.15 17.09 23.58
N ASN A 658 11.11 16.18 24.54
CA ASN A 658 10.47 14.87 24.46
C ASN A 658 8.95 14.90 24.15
N ASN A 659 8.32 16.06 24.34
CA ASN A 659 6.89 16.27 24.13
C ASN A 659 6.54 16.79 22.73
N ARG A 660 7.56 17.11 21.92
CA ARG A 660 7.38 17.62 20.54
C ARG A 660 7.57 16.49 19.55
N MET A 661 6.66 16.40 18.59
CA MET A 661 6.79 15.53 17.43
C MET A 661 7.87 16.05 16.48
N MET A 662 8.76 15.18 16.01
CA MET A 662 9.83 15.51 15.07
C MET A 662 9.29 15.58 13.64
N HIS A 663 9.76 16.59 12.89
CA HIS A 663 9.45 16.78 11.48
C HIS A 663 10.70 16.57 10.61
N GLU A 664 10.49 16.48 9.30
CA GLU A 664 11.59 16.26 8.34
C GLU A 664 12.63 17.40 8.35
N ASP A 665 12.18 18.66 8.60
CA ASP A 665 13.08 19.81 8.69
C ASP A 665 13.95 19.78 9.95
N ASP A 666 13.48 19.17 11.03
CA ASP A 666 14.27 18.98 12.26
C ASP A 666 15.51 18.10 12.02
N ALA A 667 15.46 17.18 11.04
CA ALA A 667 16.62 16.37 10.67
C ALA A 667 17.80 17.21 10.20
N LYS A 668 17.54 18.18 9.35
CA LYS A 668 18.59 19.09 8.84
C LYS A 668 19.22 19.89 9.95
N MET A 669 18.42 20.32 10.92
CA MET A 669 18.90 21.02 12.11
C MET A 669 19.78 20.08 12.98
N LEU A 670 19.35 18.85 13.22
CA LEU A 670 20.11 17.86 13.99
C LEU A 670 21.42 17.48 13.30
N GLU A 671 21.40 17.26 11.99
CA GLU A 671 22.60 16.98 11.18
C GLU A 671 23.60 18.15 11.24
N ALA A 672 23.13 19.41 11.21
CA ALA A 672 23.98 20.60 11.34
C ALA A 672 24.69 20.67 12.71
N HIS A 673 24.08 20.11 13.77
CA HIS A 673 24.68 19.97 15.11
C HIS A 673 25.42 18.63 15.32
N GLY A 674 25.68 17.86 14.24
CA GLY A 674 26.44 16.61 14.29
C GLY A 674 25.70 15.40 14.89
N ILE A 675 24.37 15.48 15.04
CA ILE A 675 23.55 14.38 15.56
C ILE A 675 23.01 13.56 14.39
N HIS A 676 23.55 12.36 14.19
CA HIS A 676 23.17 11.42 13.12
C HIS A 676 22.32 10.23 13.60
N SER A 677 22.04 10.14 14.88
CA SER A 677 21.15 9.12 15.44
C SER A 677 20.34 9.67 16.60
N VAL A 678 19.08 9.26 16.69
CA VAL A 678 18.15 9.68 17.74
C VAL A 678 17.49 8.48 18.38
N TYR A 679 17.36 8.48 19.70
CA TYR A 679 16.61 7.47 20.43
C TYR A 679 15.14 7.86 20.49
N ALA A 680 14.31 7.22 19.64
CA ALA A 680 12.92 7.58 19.44
C ALA A 680 11.94 6.53 19.99
N ARG A 681 10.75 6.97 20.38
CA ARG A 681 9.63 6.12 20.78
C ARG A 681 9.09 5.34 19.59
N THR A 682 8.74 4.07 19.85
CA THR A 682 8.20 3.18 18.81
C THR A 682 7.00 2.41 19.33
N VAL A 683 6.25 1.83 18.40
CA VAL A 683 5.15 0.92 18.72
C VAL A 683 5.65 -0.34 19.44
N LEU A 684 6.87 -0.78 19.12
CA LEU A 684 7.49 -1.99 19.71
C LEU A 684 7.73 -1.86 21.23
N GLY A 685 8.16 -0.69 21.70
CA GLY A 685 8.39 -0.38 23.11
C GLY A 685 7.16 0.09 23.88
N CYS A 686 5.98 0.10 23.26
CA CYS A 686 4.77 0.61 23.91
C CYS A 686 4.24 -0.34 24.98
N ARG A 687 4.05 0.17 26.22
CA ARG A 687 3.55 -0.57 27.39
C ARG A 687 2.01 -0.57 27.53
N ALA A 688 1.27 -0.13 26.51
CA ALA A 688 -0.18 -0.19 26.54
C ALA A 688 -0.65 -1.66 26.52
N ARG A 689 -1.47 -2.06 27.51
CA ARG A 689 -1.99 -3.44 27.65
C ARG A 689 -2.88 -3.84 26.48
N SER A 690 -3.73 -2.93 26.03
CA SER A 690 -4.62 -3.14 24.89
C SER A 690 -4.40 -2.01 23.88
N GLY A 691 -4.09 -2.37 22.64
CA GLY A 691 -3.77 -1.40 21.58
C GLY A 691 -2.41 -0.74 21.73
N VAL A 692 -2.29 0.53 21.35
CA VAL A 692 -1.07 1.34 21.37
C VAL A 692 -1.41 2.75 21.87
N CYS A 693 -0.47 3.47 22.46
CA CYS A 693 -0.66 4.88 22.84
C CYS A 693 -0.36 5.83 21.67
N ALA A 694 -0.96 7.03 21.71
CA ALA A 694 -0.82 8.03 20.66
C ALA A 694 0.64 8.49 20.47
N LYS A 695 1.39 8.74 21.55
CA LYS A 695 2.79 9.18 21.44
C LYS A 695 3.74 8.11 20.86
N CYS A 696 3.55 6.82 21.17
CA CYS A 696 4.39 5.76 20.61
C CYS A 696 4.09 5.51 19.12
N TYR A 697 2.85 5.71 18.70
CA TYR A 697 2.50 5.65 17.28
C TYR A 697 2.92 6.92 16.53
N GLY A 698 2.75 8.08 17.18
CA GLY A 698 3.12 9.38 16.63
C GLY A 698 2.12 9.90 15.60
N MET A 699 2.63 10.38 14.46
CA MET A 699 1.85 11.05 13.43
C MET A 699 0.93 10.09 12.66
N ASN A 700 -0.29 10.53 12.42
CA ASN A 700 -1.18 9.93 11.41
C ASN A 700 -0.75 10.40 10.02
N LEU A 701 -0.28 9.48 9.18
CA LEU A 701 0.27 9.79 7.86
C LEU A 701 -0.78 10.36 6.88
N ALA A 702 -2.05 10.09 7.12
CA ALA A 702 -3.13 10.57 6.26
C ALA A 702 -3.56 12.02 6.54
N THR A 703 -3.32 12.53 7.78
CA THR A 703 -3.67 13.90 8.18
C THR A 703 -2.45 14.77 8.47
N SER A 704 -1.26 14.17 8.60
CA SER A 704 -0.01 14.81 9.02
C SER A 704 -0.06 15.43 10.44
N GLU A 705 -1.01 15.02 11.25
CA GLU A 705 -1.19 15.43 12.64
C GLU A 705 -0.97 14.25 13.60
N LEU A 706 -0.92 14.55 14.91
CA LEU A 706 -0.89 13.49 15.92
C LEU A 706 -2.12 12.60 15.78
N VAL A 707 -1.92 11.28 15.92
CA VAL A 707 -3.01 10.31 15.82
C VAL A 707 -4.06 10.53 16.90
N ASN A 708 -5.33 10.50 16.50
CA ASN A 708 -6.47 10.64 17.42
C ASN A 708 -6.73 9.33 18.19
N LEU A 709 -7.32 9.47 19.39
CA LEU A 709 -7.82 8.31 20.14
C LEU A 709 -8.90 7.60 19.32
N GLY A 710 -8.87 6.27 19.32
CA GLY A 710 -9.82 5.46 18.59
C GLY A 710 -9.44 5.12 17.16
N GLU A 711 -8.32 5.59 16.63
CA GLU A 711 -7.86 5.19 15.30
C GLU A 711 -7.45 3.71 15.27
N ALA A 712 -7.99 2.97 14.30
CA ALA A 712 -7.72 1.53 14.12
C ALA A 712 -6.40 1.34 13.34
N VAL A 713 -5.28 1.63 13.98
CA VAL A 713 -3.95 1.62 13.34
C VAL A 713 -3.51 0.24 12.86
N GLY A 714 -3.99 -0.83 13.49
CA GLY A 714 -3.69 -2.20 13.06
C GLY A 714 -4.26 -2.53 11.68
N ILE A 715 -5.49 -2.12 11.40
CA ILE A 715 -6.12 -2.29 10.08
C ILE A 715 -5.41 -1.43 9.04
N ILE A 716 -5.06 -0.20 9.38
CA ILE A 716 -4.29 0.69 8.50
C ILE A 716 -2.95 0.04 8.15
N ALA A 717 -2.22 -0.50 9.13
CA ALA A 717 -0.96 -1.19 8.90
C ALA A 717 -1.12 -2.41 7.98
N ALA A 718 -2.08 -3.28 8.24
CA ALA A 718 -2.34 -4.47 7.42
C ALA A 718 -2.70 -4.12 5.97
N GLN A 719 -3.54 -3.10 5.78
CA GLN A 719 -3.93 -2.63 4.45
C GLN A 719 -2.76 -1.94 3.71
N SER A 720 -1.94 -1.16 4.43
CA SER A 720 -0.77 -0.47 3.85
C SER A 720 0.32 -1.44 3.39
N ILE A 721 0.44 -2.60 4.03
CA ILE A 721 1.35 -3.68 3.60
C ILE A 721 0.72 -4.51 2.48
N GLY A 722 -0.58 -4.77 2.54
CA GLY A 722 -1.28 -5.66 1.61
C GLY A 722 -1.60 -5.06 0.25
N GLU A 723 -1.94 -3.78 0.19
CA GLU A 723 -2.29 -3.10 -1.07
C GLU A 723 -1.13 -3.16 -2.09
N PRO A 724 0.09 -2.71 -1.76
CA PRO A 724 1.19 -2.80 -2.71
C PRO A 724 1.63 -4.24 -2.99
N GLY A 725 1.32 -5.20 -2.12
CA GLY A 725 1.55 -6.63 -2.36
C GLY A 725 0.87 -7.13 -3.65
N THR A 726 -0.32 -6.62 -3.96
CA THR A 726 -1.01 -6.93 -5.22
C THR A 726 -0.26 -6.33 -6.42
N GLN A 727 0.32 -5.15 -6.30
CA GLN A 727 1.14 -4.54 -7.35
C GLN A 727 2.48 -5.25 -7.54
N LEU A 728 3.09 -5.77 -6.46
CA LEU A 728 4.31 -6.61 -6.50
C LEU A 728 4.12 -7.84 -7.40
N THR A 729 2.93 -8.42 -7.41
CA THR A 729 2.63 -9.60 -8.25
C THR A 729 2.63 -9.26 -9.75
N MET A 730 2.31 -8.01 -10.11
CA MET A 730 2.22 -7.56 -11.50
C MET A 730 3.58 -7.11 -12.07
N ARG A 731 4.50 -6.60 -11.23
CA ARG A 731 5.77 -5.99 -11.69
C ARG A 731 6.98 -6.94 -11.77
N THR A 732 6.94 -8.10 -11.13
CA THR A 732 8.06 -9.07 -11.08
C THR A 732 8.53 -9.62 -12.44
N PHE A 733 7.82 -9.32 -13.52
CA PHE A 733 8.10 -9.79 -14.89
C PHE A 733 8.98 -8.86 -15.74
N HIS A 734 9.11 -7.60 -15.34
CA HIS A 734 9.78 -6.61 -16.20
C HIS A 734 11.25 -6.38 -15.85
N THR A 735 11.70 -6.85 -14.72
CA THR A 735 13.11 -6.83 -14.32
C THR A 735 13.76 -8.17 -14.69
N GLY A 736 14.25 -8.26 -15.92
CA GLY A 736 15.13 -9.35 -16.36
C GLY A 736 16.53 -9.19 -15.74
N GLY A 737 16.60 -9.17 -14.40
CA GLY A 737 17.87 -9.29 -13.69
C GLY A 737 18.23 -10.76 -13.50
N VAL A 738 19.51 -11.10 -13.59
CA VAL A 738 20.04 -12.40 -13.20
C VAL A 738 19.64 -12.63 -11.75
N ALA A 739 18.67 -13.50 -11.52
CA ALA A 739 18.40 -14.00 -10.19
C ALA A 739 19.65 -14.72 -9.73
N GLY A 740 20.37 -14.13 -8.79
CA GLY A 740 21.39 -14.86 -8.04
C GLY A 740 20.71 -16.12 -7.47
N ASP A 741 21.45 -17.22 -7.55
CA ASP A 741 20.93 -18.54 -7.21
C ASP A 741 20.10 -18.53 -5.93
N ASP A 742 18.80 -18.91 -6.05
CA ASP A 742 17.97 -19.47 -4.98
C ASP A 742 17.56 -18.58 -3.77
N ILE A 743 17.51 -17.27 -3.87
CA ILE A 743 16.86 -16.44 -2.84
C ILE A 743 15.38 -16.28 -3.23
N THR A 744 14.47 -16.70 -2.35
CA THR A 744 13.06 -16.37 -2.51
C THR A 744 12.89 -14.86 -2.56
N GLN A 745 12.41 -14.33 -3.71
CA GLN A 745 12.27 -12.90 -3.94
C GLN A 745 10.80 -12.51 -4.01
N GLY A 746 10.51 -11.26 -3.69
CA GLY A 746 9.16 -10.71 -3.76
C GLY A 746 8.21 -11.19 -2.66
N LEU A 747 6.93 -11.35 -2.99
CA LEU A 747 5.87 -11.70 -2.05
C LEU A 747 6.12 -12.99 -1.23
N PRO A 748 6.66 -14.08 -1.80
CA PRO A 748 7.00 -15.28 -1.02
C PRO A 748 8.00 -15.00 0.12
N ARG A 749 8.93 -14.07 -0.06
CA ARG A 749 9.88 -13.69 0.98
C ARG A 749 9.21 -12.90 2.11
N VAL A 750 8.31 -12.00 1.76
CA VAL A 750 7.50 -11.26 2.75
C VAL A 750 6.65 -12.23 3.57
N GLU A 751 6.03 -13.21 2.92
CA GLU A 751 5.25 -14.25 3.60
C GLU A 751 6.13 -15.10 4.53
N GLU A 752 7.32 -15.50 4.09
CA GLU A 752 8.28 -16.26 4.89
C GLU A 752 8.68 -15.50 6.17
N LEU A 753 8.95 -14.19 6.08
CA LEU A 753 9.31 -13.36 7.21
C LEU A 753 8.14 -13.20 8.20
N PHE A 754 6.94 -12.88 7.72
CA PHE A 754 5.77 -12.72 8.60
C PHE A 754 5.27 -14.03 9.21
N GLU A 755 5.47 -15.17 8.56
CA GLU A 755 5.17 -16.48 9.15
C GLU A 755 6.32 -17.04 10.00
N ALA A 756 7.44 -16.32 10.08
CA ALA A 756 8.65 -16.76 10.79
C ALA A 756 9.05 -18.20 10.41
N ARG A 757 8.98 -18.53 9.10
CA ARG A 757 9.34 -19.86 8.61
C ARG A 757 10.86 -20.01 8.55
N LYS A 758 11.33 -21.23 8.72
CA LYS A 758 12.75 -21.55 8.46
C LYS A 758 13.04 -21.40 6.97
N PRO A 759 14.05 -20.60 6.57
CA PRO A 759 14.42 -20.46 5.17
C PRO A 759 14.91 -21.77 4.58
N LYS A 760 14.71 -21.98 3.28
CA LYS A 760 15.20 -23.18 2.56
C LYS A 760 16.74 -23.24 2.55
N LYS A 761 17.39 -22.09 2.31
CA LYS A 761 18.85 -21.92 2.44
C LYS A 761 19.14 -21.07 3.67
N MET A 762 19.46 -21.73 4.74
CA MET A 762 19.77 -21.13 6.03
C MET A 762 21.23 -20.68 6.06
N ALA A 763 21.48 -19.43 6.46
CA ALA A 763 22.82 -18.99 6.84
C ALA A 763 23.16 -19.52 8.24
N ALA A 764 24.42 -19.98 8.41
CA ALA A 764 24.95 -20.23 9.74
C ALA A 764 25.24 -18.90 10.46
N ILE A 765 24.88 -18.80 11.73
CA ILE A 765 25.04 -17.61 12.57
C ILE A 765 26.09 -17.90 13.63
N ALA A 766 26.95 -16.92 13.90
CA ALA A 766 27.91 -17.01 14.99
C ALA A 766 27.19 -16.95 16.36
N GLU A 767 27.33 -17.97 17.18
CA GLU A 767 26.73 -18.03 18.52
C GLU A 767 27.59 -17.34 19.60
N ILE A 768 28.87 -17.16 19.34
CA ILE A 768 29.87 -16.58 20.23
C ILE A 768 30.67 -15.49 19.50
N ASP A 769 31.20 -14.53 20.25
CA ASP A 769 32.16 -13.56 19.75
C ASP A 769 33.54 -14.23 19.66
N GLY A 770 34.26 -14.16 18.56
CA GLY A 770 35.54 -14.79 18.44
C GLY A 770 36.25 -14.62 17.11
N VAL A 771 37.37 -15.26 16.98
CA VAL A 771 38.19 -15.30 15.75
C VAL A 771 37.86 -16.56 14.98
N VAL A 772 37.70 -16.40 13.65
CA VAL A 772 37.33 -17.49 12.74
C VAL A 772 38.58 -18.21 12.24
N GLU A 773 38.61 -19.53 12.40
CA GLU A 773 39.54 -20.44 11.73
C GLU A 773 38.77 -21.35 10.77
N ILE A 774 39.20 -21.39 9.50
CA ILE A 774 38.59 -22.19 8.46
C ILE A 774 39.56 -23.36 8.14
N ASP A 775 39.09 -24.58 8.41
CA ASP A 775 39.83 -25.78 8.03
C ASP A 775 39.24 -26.40 6.76
N GLU A 776 40.02 -26.31 5.68
CA GLU A 776 39.69 -26.89 4.38
C GLU A 776 40.34 -28.26 4.19
N SER A 777 40.11 -29.19 5.09
CA SER A 777 40.59 -30.56 4.89
C SER A 777 39.83 -31.24 3.75
N HIS A 778 40.53 -31.49 2.64
CA HIS A 778 39.97 -32.08 1.40
C HIS A 778 39.39 -33.51 1.54
N ARG A 779 39.20 -34.02 2.78
CA ARG A 779 38.72 -35.39 3.03
C ARG A 779 37.19 -35.48 3.28
N SER A 780 36.49 -34.37 3.48
CA SER A 780 35.06 -34.35 3.68
C SER A 780 34.36 -33.42 2.67
N ALA A 781 33.07 -33.65 2.40
CA ALA A 781 32.24 -32.77 1.57
C ALA A 781 31.82 -31.47 2.31
N LEU A 782 32.27 -31.30 3.54
CA LEU A 782 31.97 -30.20 4.45
C LEU A 782 33.26 -29.45 4.80
N ARG A 783 33.18 -28.12 4.92
CA ARG A 783 34.22 -27.26 5.52
C ARG A 783 33.94 -27.13 7.01
N ASP A 784 34.97 -27.24 7.82
CA ASP A 784 34.87 -27.04 9.24
C ASP A 784 35.32 -25.60 9.57
N ILE A 785 34.39 -24.81 10.15
CA ILE A 785 34.62 -23.43 10.57
C ILE A 785 34.60 -23.42 12.09
N THR A 786 35.71 -23.05 12.69
CA THR A 786 35.87 -22.98 14.14
C THR A 786 35.88 -21.53 14.57
N ILE A 787 35.07 -21.16 15.54
CA ILE A 787 35.10 -19.85 16.17
C ILE A 787 35.60 -20.02 17.58
N THR A 788 36.70 -19.35 17.91
CA THR A 788 37.33 -19.38 19.25
C THR A 788 37.08 -18.03 19.94
N ALA A 789 36.36 -18.07 21.05
CA ALA A 789 36.13 -16.90 21.88
C ALA A 789 37.35 -16.51 22.73
N ASP A 790 37.38 -15.27 23.19
CA ASP A 790 38.44 -14.78 24.08
C ASP A 790 38.50 -15.54 25.41
N ASP A 791 37.33 -16.13 25.81
CA ASP A 791 37.18 -16.95 27.03
C ASP A 791 37.65 -18.42 26.87
N GLY A 792 38.09 -18.80 25.65
CA GLY A 792 38.53 -20.16 25.33
C GLY A 792 37.39 -21.12 24.95
N GLU A 793 36.11 -20.63 24.83
CA GLU A 793 35.02 -21.43 24.28
C GLU A 793 35.21 -21.59 22.76
N VAL A 794 35.10 -22.83 22.26
CA VAL A 794 35.28 -23.16 20.85
C VAL A 794 33.98 -23.75 20.31
N LYS A 795 33.46 -23.20 19.23
CA LYS A 795 32.32 -23.74 18.49
C LYS A 795 32.66 -24.10 17.05
N LEU A 796 32.29 -25.31 16.66
CA LEU A 796 32.49 -25.87 15.33
C LEU A 796 31.21 -25.78 14.48
N TYR A 797 31.33 -25.23 13.29
CA TYR A 797 30.26 -25.14 12.28
C TYR A 797 30.65 -25.92 11.03
N GLN A 798 29.86 -26.89 10.64
CA GLN A 798 30.07 -27.69 9.43
C GLN A 798 29.25 -27.15 8.27
N VAL A 799 29.89 -26.65 7.23
CA VAL A 799 29.28 -25.98 6.08
C VAL A 799 29.63 -26.69 4.79
N PRO A 800 28.65 -27.01 3.88
CA PRO A 800 28.96 -27.61 2.58
C PRO A 800 29.81 -26.67 1.73
N TYR A 801 30.72 -27.21 0.90
CA TYR A 801 31.55 -26.45 -0.03
C TYR A 801 30.75 -25.63 -1.05
N SER A 802 29.51 -26.01 -1.34
CA SER A 802 28.62 -25.31 -2.27
C SER A 802 28.08 -23.97 -1.73
N VAL A 803 28.23 -23.68 -0.44
CA VAL A 803 27.75 -22.45 0.20
C VAL A 803 28.87 -21.44 0.27
N GLY A 804 28.62 -20.21 -0.19
CA GLY A 804 29.56 -19.10 -0.09
C GLY A 804 29.78 -18.67 1.36
N LEU A 805 31.01 -18.27 1.70
CA LEU A 805 31.37 -17.73 3.00
C LEU A 805 31.36 -16.20 2.96
N LYS A 806 30.82 -15.58 4.03
CA LYS A 806 30.87 -14.12 4.26
C LYS A 806 32.05 -13.72 5.15
N VAL A 807 32.69 -14.69 5.78
CA VAL A 807 33.80 -14.47 6.69
C VAL A 807 35.12 -14.95 6.08
N GLU A 808 36.17 -14.25 6.40
CA GLU A 808 37.53 -14.56 5.99
C GLU A 808 38.32 -15.17 7.15
N GLN A 809 39.34 -15.96 6.87
CA GLN A 809 40.18 -16.58 7.89
C GLN A 809 40.88 -15.50 8.76
N GLY A 810 40.83 -15.66 10.06
CA GLY A 810 41.40 -14.72 11.02
C GLY A 810 40.57 -13.47 11.30
N LYS A 811 39.37 -13.31 10.69
CA LYS A 811 38.47 -12.20 10.96
C LYS A 811 37.77 -12.40 12.31
N ARG A 812 37.66 -11.33 13.08
CA ARG A 812 36.85 -11.33 14.31
C ARG A 812 35.37 -11.14 13.94
N VAL A 813 34.52 -12.05 14.40
CA VAL A 813 33.08 -12.07 14.16
C VAL A 813 32.36 -11.79 15.46
N ARG A 814 31.29 -11.03 15.41
CA ARG A 814 30.40 -10.76 16.56
C ARG A 814 29.30 -11.80 16.64
N LYS A 815 28.79 -12.00 17.85
CA LYS A 815 27.61 -12.80 18.11
C LYS A 815 26.42 -12.30 17.26
N GLY A 816 25.80 -13.19 16.47
CA GLY A 816 24.71 -12.85 15.55
C GLY A 816 25.12 -12.52 14.13
N GLU A 817 26.42 -12.43 13.81
CA GLU A 817 26.89 -12.19 12.43
C GLU A 817 26.73 -13.45 11.57
N PRO A 818 26.28 -13.31 10.28
CA PRO A 818 26.17 -14.46 9.40
C PRO A 818 27.54 -14.94 8.92
N ILE A 819 27.81 -16.22 9.10
CA ILE A 819 29.06 -16.88 8.66
C ILE A 819 28.98 -17.23 7.18
N THR A 820 27.80 -17.64 6.71
CA THR A 820 27.60 -18.13 5.33
C THR A 820 26.57 -17.27 4.58
N ASP A 821 26.56 -17.38 3.27
CA ASP A 821 25.53 -16.81 2.41
C ASP A 821 24.20 -17.54 2.64
N GLY A 822 23.11 -16.79 2.72
CA GLY A 822 21.76 -17.30 2.92
C GLY A 822 20.89 -16.36 3.75
N ALA A 823 19.67 -16.77 3.98
CA ALA A 823 18.74 -16.05 4.83
C ALA A 823 18.86 -16.52 6.29
N LEU A 824 18.79 -15.57 7.23
CA LEU A 824 18.81 -15.89 8.66
C LEU A 824 17.47 -16.50 9.09
N ASN A 825 17.50 -17.45 10.01
CA ASN A 825 16.31 -17.97 10.65
C ASN A 825 15.89 -17.03 11.78
N PRO A 826 14.67 -16.42 11.74
CA PRO A 826 14.24 -15.49 12.77
C PRO A 826 14.27 -16.05 14.21
N HIS A 827 14.01 -17.35 14.37
CA HIS A 827 14.05 -17.99 15.68
C HIS A 827 15.48 -18.11 16.27
N ASP A 828 16.47 -18.34 15.40
CA ASP A 828 17.87 -18.39 15.84
C ASP A 828 18.39 -16.99 16.16
N VAL A 829 17.99 -15.98 15.38
CA VAL A 829 18.29 -14.58 15.70
C VAL A 829 17.70 -14.18 17.04
N LEU A 830 16.46 -14.57 17.36
CA LEU A 830 15.84 -14.32 18.67
C LEU A 830 16.64 -14.96 19.81
N ARG A 831 17.05 -16.22 19.64
CA ARG A 831 17.80 -16.96 20.66
C ARG A 831 19.21 -16.40 20.89
N ILE A 832 19.89 -15.97 19.81
CA ILE A 832 21.29 -15.60 19.83
C ILE A 832 21.46 -14.09 20.10
N SER A 833 20.79 -13.25 19.32
CA SER A 833 21.00 -11.79 19.33
C SER A 833 19.97 -11.01 20.13
N GLY A 834 18.86 -11.66 20.53
CA GLY A 834 17.81 -11.05 21.35
C GLY A 834 16.67 -10.41 20.56
N VAL A 835 15.79 -9.71 21.31
CA VAL A 835 14.51 -9.19 20.81
C VAL A 835 14.69 -8.06 19.79
N GLU A 836 15.54 -7.09 20.12
CA GLU A 836 15.76 -5.90 19.27
C GLU A 836 16.31 -6.27 17.90
N ALA A 837 17.27 -7.20 17.86
CA ALA A 837 17.86 -7.68 16.61
C ALA A 837 16.87 -8.40 15.70
N VAL A 838 15.92 -9.17 16.26
CA VAL A 838 14.86 -9.82 15.47
C VAL A 838 13.89 -8.78 14.92
N GLN A 839 13.52 -7.80 15.73
CA GLN A 839 12.61 -6.72 15.32
C GLN A 839 13.21 -5.94 14.14
N GLU A 840 14.47 -5.57 14.25
CA GLU A 840 15.20 -4.89 13.18
C GLU A 840 15.33 -5.76 11.92
N TYR A 841 15.74 -7.02 12.09
CA TYR A 841 15.87 -7.97 10.98
C TYR A 841 14.58 -8.17 10.20
N LEU A 842 13.44 -8.35 10.89
CA LEU A 842 12.14 -8.51 10.26
C LEU A 842 11.70 -7.22 9.55
N THR A 843 11.88 -6.07 10.20
CA THR A 843 11.51 -4.76 9.65
C THR A 843 12.31 -4.47 8.39
N GLN A 844 13.64 -4.55 8.45
CA GLN A 844 14.49 -4.28 7.31
C GLN A 844 14.31 -5.32 6.19
N GLY A 845 14.13 -6.58 6.55
CA GLY A 845 13.87 -7.65 5.58
C GLY A 845 12.60 -7.45 4.76
N VAL A 846 11.51 -7.01 5.38
CA VAL A 846 10.25 -6.71 4.68
C VAL A 846 10.40 -5.44 3.83
N LEU A 847 10.95 -4.36 4.40
CA LEU A 847 11.14 -3.10 3.68
C LEU A 847 12.04 -3.25 2.46
N ALA A 848 13.12 -4.03 2.55
CA ALA A 848 14.03 -4.28 1.42
C ALA A 848 13.29 -4.88 0.22
N VAL A 849 12.36 -5.82 0.45
CA VAL A 849 11.57 -6.42 -0.64
C VAL A 849 10.67 -5.37 -1.31
N TYR A 850 9.99 -4.51 -0.53
CA TYR A 850 9.13 -3.47 -1.09
C TYR A 850 9.92 -2.36 -1.80
N ARG A 851 11.05 -1.93 -1.23
CA ARG A 851 11.94 -0.91 -1.82
C ARG A 851 12.54 -1.36 -3.15
N GLN A 852 12.93 -2.63 -3.29
CA GLN A 852 13.41 -3.19 -4.57
C GLN A 852 12.37 -3.04 -5.69
N GLN A 853 11.10 -2.94 -5.36
CA GLN A 853 10.00 -2.71 -6.30
C GLN A 853 9.60 -1.23 -6.43
N GLY A 854 10.33 -0.33 -5.75
CA GLY A 854 10.06 1.10 -5.76
C GLY A 854 8.79 1.50 -4.99
N VAL A 855 8.44 0.72 -3.97
CA VAL A 855 7.31 0.98 -3.07
C VAL A 855 7.84 1.33 -1.69
N ASP A 856 7.49 2.53 -1.22
CA ASP A 856 7.83 2.99 0.12
C ASP A 856 6.70 2.66 1.09
N ILE A 857 7.05 2.11 2.24
CA ILE A 857 6.13 1.83 3.36
C ILE A 857 6.78 2.37 4.63
N ASN A 858 6.03 3.06 5.47
CA ASN A 858 6.56 3.56 6.73
C ASN A 858 6.80 2.41 7.73
N ASP A 859 7.92 2.45 8.45
CA ASP A 859 8.37 1.42 9.39
C ASP A 859 7.30 1.07 10.43
N LYS A 860 6.53 2.08 10.92
CA LYS A 860 5.51 1.91 11.94
C LYS A 860 4.45 0.84 11.62
N HIS A 861 4.10 0.66 10.34
CA HIS A 861 3.14 -0.35 9.92
C HIS A 861 3.66 -1.77 10.13
N ILE A 862 4.94 -1.96 9.87
CA ILE A 862 5.60 -3.26 10.07
C ILE A 862 5.83 -3.50 11.56
N GLU A 863 6.21 -2.48 12.30
CA GLU A 863 6.39 -2.54 13.76
C GLU A 863 5.10 -2.98 14.48
N VAL A 864 3.92 -2.52 14.05
CA VAL A 864 2.62 -2.94 14.59
C VAL A 864 2.43 -4.45 14.44
N ILE A 865 2.73 -5.01 13.26
CA ILE A 865 2.58 -6.45 13.01
C ILE A 865 3.60 -7.26 13.82
N ILE A 866 4.86 -6.84 13.86
CA ILE A 866 5.92 -7.52 14.62
C ILE A 866 5.58 -7.54 16.11
N ARG A 867 5.05 -6.44 16.66
CA ARG A 867 4.59 -6.39 18.05
C ARG A 867 3.56 -7.48 18.35
N GLN A 868 2.62 -7.70 17.44
CA GLN A 868 1.60 -8.76 17.59
C GLN A 868 2.21 -10.17 17.45
N MET A 869 3.27 -10.36 16.66
CA MET A 869 3.97 -11.63 16.53
C MET A 869 4.75 -12.01 17.81
N MET A 870 5.15 -11.03 18.62
CA MET A 870 5.98 -11.20 19.82
C MET A 870 5.21 -11.00 21.14
N ARG A 871 3.89 -10.99 21.11
CA ARG A 871 3.03 -10.70 22.26
C ARG A 871 2.88 -11.87 23.24
N LYS A 872 3.33 -13.07 22.89
CA LYS A 872 3.12 -14.28 23.68
C LYS A 872 4.42 -14.83 24.22
N VAL A 873 4.34 -15.34 25.45
CA VAL A 873 5.45 -16.00 26.17
C VAL A 873 5.06 -17.44 26.52
N ARG A 874 6.06 -18.30 26.63
CA ARG A 874 5.90 -19.65 27.13
C ARG A 874 6.37 -19.68 28.58
N VAL A 875 5.53 -20.18 29.47
CA VAL A 875 5.87 -20.40 30.87
C VAL A 875 6.82 -21.59 30.96
N GLU A 876 8.03 -21.41 31.45
CA GLU A 876 9.01 -22.48 31.70
C GLU A 876 8.79 -23.08 33.07
N ASP A 877 8.96 -22.28 34.12
CA ASP A 877 8.65 -22.67 35.50
C ASP A 877 7.50 -21.80 36.01
N PRO A 878 6.38 -22.37 36.44
CA PRO A 878 5.25 -21.60 36.95
C PRO A 878 5.49 -20.97 38.32
N GLY A 879 6.53 -21.37 39.06
CA GLY A 879 6.73 -20.93 40.44
C GLY A 879 5.46 -21.11 41.26
N ASP A 880 5.12 -20.13 42.09
CA ASP A 880 3.91 -20.10 42.94
C ASP A 880 2.72 -19.33 42.31
N THR A 881 2.79 -19.13 41.01
CA THR A 881 1.69 -18.52 40.24
C THR A 881 0.59 -19.54 39.87
N THR A 882 -0.56 -19.05 39.41
CA THR A 882 -1.67 -19.90 38.93
C THR A 882 -1.45 -20.45 37.53
N LEU A 883 -0.31 -20.13 36.90
CA LEU A 883 0.03 -20.55 35.53
C LEU A 883 0.46 -22.01 35.48
N LEU A 884 0.36 -22.64 34.31
CA LEU A 884 0.79 -24.00 34.08
C LEU A 884 2.07 -24.02 33.23
N SER A 885 3.04 -24.88 33.59
CA SER A 885 4.27 -25.07 32.82
C SER A 885 3.97 -25.48 31.37
N GLY A 886 4.71 -24.89 30.41
CA GLY A 886 4.60 -25.17 28.99
C GLY A 886 3.41 -24.49 28.30
N THR A 887 2.56 -23.76 29.01
CA THR A 887 1.46 -22.99 28.41
C THR A 887 1.96 -21.71 27.77
N VAL A 888 1.27 -21.29 26.72
CA VAL A 888 1.52 -20.02 26.02
C VAL A 888 0.48 -19.00 26.48
N VAL A 889 0.96 -17.94 27.13
CA VAL A 889 0.13 -16.87 27.71
C VAL A 889 0.51 -15.51 27.14
N ASP A 890 -0.31 -14.50 27.37
CA ASP A 890 0.03 -13.12 27.00
C ASP A 890 1.09 -12.56 27.96
N VAL A 891 1.99 -11.71 27.45
CA VAL A 891 3.06 -11.08 28.27
C VAL A 891 2.45 -10.35 29.46
N TYR A 892 1.37 -9.62 29.26
CA TYR A 892 0.73 -8.86 30.35
C TYR A 892 0.00 -9.75 31.37
N GLU A 893 -0.59 -10.87 30.93
CA GLU A 893 -1.18 -11.85 31.84
C GLU A 893 -0.10 -12.51 32.70
N PHE A 894 1.07 -12.78 32.12
CA PHE A 894 2.22 -13.30 32.82
C PHE A 894 2.80 -12.28 33.84
N GLU A 895 2.93 -11.01 33.42
CA GLU A 895 3.36 -9.92 34.31
C GLU A 895 2.39 -9.72 35.49
N ASP A 896 1.09 -9.76 35.23
CA ASP A 896 0.05 -9.62 36.26
C ASP A 896 0.09 -10.79 37.26
N ALA A 897 0.29 -12.02 36.78
CA ALA A 897 0.46 -13.19 37.66
C ALA A 897 1.69 -13.06 38.57
N ASN A 898 2.81 -12.61 38.00
CA ASN A 898 4.03 -12.35 38.74
C ASN A 898 3.88 -11.18 39.71
N ALA A 899 3.15 -10.11 39.35
CA ALA A 899 2.89 -8.97 40.22
C ALA A 899 2.09 -9.36 41.49
N VAL A 900 1.14 -10.29 41.34
CA VAL A 900 0.36 -10.82 42.48
C VAL A 900 1.29 -11.57 43.44
N VAL A 901 2.22 -12.40 42.93
CA VAL A 901 3.19 -13.12 43.78
C VAL A 901 4.19 -12.15 44.40
N GLN A 902 4.65 -11.15 43.64
CA GLN A 902 5.57 -10.12 44.15
C GLN A 902 4.92 -9.31 45.28
N ALA A 903 3.64 -8.93 45.14
CA ALA A 903 2.94 -8.24 46.24
C ALA A 903 2.81 -9.08 47.50
N ARG A 904 2.71 -10.41 47.41
CA ARG A 904 2.74 -11.33 48.53
C ARG A 904 4.14 -11.44 49.15
N ILE A 905 5.19 -11.45 48.35
CA ILE A 905 6.59 -11.39 48.82
C ILE A 905 6.83 -10.07 49.58
N ASP A 906 6.37 -8.96 49.01
CA ASP A 906 6.50 -7.63 49.65
C ASP A 906 5.68 -7.51 50.97
N ALA A 907 4.60 -8.29 51.08
CA ALA A 907 3.82 -8.40 52.32
C ALA A 907 4.47 -9.25 53.42
N GLY A 908 5.65 -9.88 53.13
CA GLY A 908 6.44 -10.61 54.13
C GLY A 908 6.31 -12.14 54.07
N GLU A 909 5.68 -12.71 53.05
CA GLU A 909 5.71 -14.16 52.82
C GLU A 909 7.10 -14.55 52.27
N THR A 910 7.85 -15.37 53.00
CA THR A 910 9.12 -15.96 52.59
C THR A 910 8.90 -17.30 51.90
N ASP A 911 9.73 -17.65 50.93
CA ASP A 911 9.72 -18.91 50.14
C ASP A 911 8.86 -18.95 48.88
N LEU A 912 8.35 -17.79 48.37
CA LEU A 912 7.64 -17.73 47.12
C LEU A 912 8.61 -17.49 45.93
N ARG A 913 8.40 -18.19 44.80
CA ARG A 913 9.17 -18.03 43.57
C ARG A 913 8.29 -17.43 42.49
N LEU A 914 8.85 -16.48 41.75
CA LEU A 914 8.26 -15.93 40.56
C LEU A 914 8.29 -16.94 39.42
N ALA A 915 7.33 -16.85 38.51
CA ALA A 915 7.35 -17.63 37.26
C ALA A 915 8.43 -17.13 36.32
N THR A 916 9.04 -18.05 35.57
CA THR A 916 10.01 -17.75 34.50
C THR A 916 9.38 -18.00 33.14
N ASP A 917 9.75 -17.17 32.17
CA ASP A 917 9.23 -17.23 30.81
C ASP A 917 10.31 -17.28 29.74
N SER A 918 9.94 -17.75 28.56
CA SER A 918 10.70 -17.56 27.33
C SER A 918 9.83 -16.92 26.27
N LEU A 919 10.32 -15.83 25.68
CA LEU A 919 9.63 -15.11 24.63
C LEU A 919 9.54 -15.98 23.36
N ILE A 920 8.37 -16.01 22.73
CA ILE A 920 8.14 -16.81 21.53
C ILE A 920 7.84 -15.88 20.36
N LEU A 921 8.55 -16.06 19.25
CA LEU A 921 8.18 -15.48 17.97
C LEU A 921 7.14 -16.37 17.30
N MET A 922 5.94 -15.85 17.05
CA MET A 922 4.86 -16.56 16.37
C MET A 922 4.63 -16.00 14.98
N GLY A 923 4.44 -16.88 13.98
CA GLY A 923 3.95 -16.44 12.67
C GLY A 923 2.54 -15.85 12.77
N ILE A 924 2.20 -14.95 11.84
CA ILE A 924 0.92 -14.23 11.85
C ILE A 924 -0.31 -15.16 11.89
N THR A 925 -0.26 -16.30 11.20
CA THR A 925 -1.36 -17.29 11.24
C THR A 925 -1.56 -17.89 12.63
N LYS A 926 -0.48 -18.28 13.30
CA LYS A 926 -0.54 -18.81 14.66
C LYS A 926 -0.96 -17.75 15.66
N ALA A 927 -0.44 -16.52 15.53
CA ALA A 927 -0.80 -15.39 16.37
C ALA A 927 -2.30 -15.07 16.27
N SER A 928 -2.88 -15.10 15.07
CA SER A 928 -4.33 -14.88 14.84
C SER A 928 -5.21 -15.92 15.51
N LEU A 929 -4.75 -17.19 15.58
CA LEU A 929 -5.49 -18.27 16.25
C LEU A 929 -5.29 -18.29 17.77
N ALA A 930 -4.19 -17.71 18.25
CA ALA A 930 -3.85 -17.64 19.68
C ALA A 930 -4.40 -16.38 20.39
N THR A 931 -5.28 -15.62 19.75
CA THR A 931 -5.95 -14.46 20.36
C THR A 931 -6.86 -14.86 21.52
N GLU A 932 -7.11 -13.94 22.44
CA GLU A 932 -8.04 -14.17 23.56
C GLU A 932 -9.48 -14.34 23.08
N SER A 933 -9.89 -13.59 22.05
CA SER A 933 -11.21 -13.65 21.45
C SER A 933 -11.39 -14.94 20.63
N PHE A 934 -12.21 -15.83 21.11
CA PHE A 934 -12.57 -17.03 20.36
C PHE A 934 -13.49 -16.74 19.15
N LEU A 935 -14.28 -15.66 19.17
CA LEU A 935 -15.13 -15.26 18.05
C LEU A 935 -14.27 -14.82 16.86
N SER A 936 -13.24 -14.04 17.09
CA SER A 936 -12.27 -13.62 16.06
C SER A 936 -11.53 -14.81 15.48
N ALA A 937 -10.98 -15.68 16.33
CA ALA A 937 -10.27 -16.87 15.89
C ALA A 937 -11.15 -17.82 15.07
N ALA A 938 -12.40 -18.03 15.50
CA ALA A 938 -13.37 -18.86 14.78
C ALA A 938 -13.76 -18.29 13.41
N SER A 939 -13.84 -16.97 13.28
CA SER A 939 -14.12 -16.30 12.00
C SER A 939 -12.98 -16.38 11.01
N PHE A 940 -11.76 -16.62 11.47
CA PHE A 940 -10.56 -16.70 10.64
C PHE A 940 -10.39 -18.07 9.98
N GLN A 941 -10.00 -19.07 10.75
CA GLN A 941 -9.76 -20.46 10.29
C GLN A 941 -10.06 -21.47 11.40
N GLU A 942 -10.11 -22.76 11.06
CA GLU A 942 -10.35 -23.86 12.00
C GLU A 942 -11.56 -23.63 12.92
N THR A 943 -12.65 -23.11 12.39
CA THR A 943 -13.84 -22.66 13.13
C THR A 943 -14.34 -23.68 14.15
N THR A 944 -14.47 -24.95 13.75
CA THR A 944 -14.98 -26.02 14.62
C THR A 944 -14.03 -26.35 15.76
N LYS A 945 -12.73 -26.38 15.52
CA LYS A 945 -11.70 -26.65 16.54
C LYS A 945 -11.67 -25.53 17.57
N VAL A 946 -11.64 -24.28 17.12
CA VAL A 946 -11.61 -23.09 17.99
C VAL A 946 -12.86 -23.03 18.86
N LEU A 947 -14.05 -23.20 18.30
CA LEU A 947 -15.30 -23.17 19.04
C LEU A 947 -15.39 -24.32 20.05
N THR A 948 -14.96 -25.53 19.69
CA THR A 948 -14.92 -26.68 20.59
C THR A 948 -13.97 -26.42 21.76
N GLU A 949 -12.78 -25.92 21.49
CA GLU A 949 -11.79 -25.62 22.54
C GLU A 949 -12.28 -24.50 23.47
N ALA A 950 -12.90 -23.45 22.92
CA ALA A 950 -13.48 -22.38 23.70
C ALA A 950 -14.62 -22.87 24.61
N ALA A 951 -15.49 -23.76 24.10
CA ALA A 951 -16.58 -24.35 24.87
C ALA A 951 -16.06 -25.24 26.01
N ILE A 952 -15.02 -26.05 25.77
CA ILE A 952 -14.42 -26.93 26.80
C ILE A 952 -13.75 -26.10 27.89
N LYS A 953 -13.05 -25.03 27.53
CA LYS A 953 -12.33 -24.16 28.45
C LYS A 953 -13.23 -23.09 29.12
N GLY A 954 -14.51 -22.98 28.72
CA GLY A 954 -15.42 -21.95 29.24
C GLY A 954 -14.94 -20.52 28.98
N LYS A 955 -14.29 -20.28 27.83
CA LYS A 955 -13.74 -18.96 27.50
C LYS A 955 -14.82 -17.88 27.45
N VAL A 956 -14.51 -16.71 27.99
CA VAL A 956 -15.31 -15.48 27.92
C VAL A 956 -14.65 -14.52 26.95
N ASP A 957 -15.41 -13.94 26.02
CA ASP A 957 -14.94 -12.92 25.09
C ASP A 957 -15.29 -11.53 25.60
N HIS A 958 -14.28 -10.70 25.83
CA HIS A 958 -14.44 -9.34 26.37
C HIS A 958 -14.80 -8.30 25.28
N LEU A 959 -14.94 -8.70 24.01
CA LEU A 959 -15.30 -7.84 22.88
C LEU A 959 -14.36 -6.62 22.68
N VAL A 960 -13.09 -6.85 22.88
CA VAL A 960 -12.06 -5.81 22.78
C VAL A 960 -11.74 -5.42 21.34
N GLY A 961 -11.78 -6.37 20.41
CA GLY A 961 -11.42 -6.16 19.00
C GLY A 961 -12.59 -5.65 18.14
N LEU A 962 -12.31 -5.41 16.86
CA LEU A 962 -13.31 -4.92 15.91
C LEU A 962 -14.24 -6.02 15.43
N LYS A 963 -13.71 -7.20 15.09
CA LYS A 963 -14.49 -8.30 14.50
C LYS A 963 -15.55 -8.84 15.42
N GLU A 964 -15.24 -9.01 16.68
CA GLU A 964 -16.17 -9.52 17.69
C GLU A 964 -17.41 -8.65 17.78
N ASN A 965 -17.23 -7.33 17.83
CA ASN A 965 -18.33 -6.38 17.88
C ASN A 965 -19.16 -6.38 16.60
N VAL A 966 -18.51 -6.49 15.43
CA VAL A 966 -19.20 -6.61 14.14
C VAL A 966 -20.05 -7.90 14.07
N ILE A 967 -19.52 -9.03 14.54
CA ILE A 967 -20.24 -10.31 14.56
C ILE A 967 -21.50 -10.23 15.42
N ILE A 968 -21.40 -9.59 16.58
CA ILE A 968 -22.53 -9.45 17.52
C ILE A 968 -23.50 -8.35 17.07
N GLY A 969 -23.06 -7.40 16.25
CA GLY A 969 -23.85 -6.27 15.79
C GLY A 969 -23.84 -5.07 16.73
N LYS A 970 -22.83 -4.96 17.60
CA LYS A 970 -22.54 -3.77 18.40
C LYS A 970 -21.69 -2.77 17.64
N LEU A 971 -21.66 -1.51 18.08
CA LEU A 971 -20.73 -0.52 17.56
C LEU A 971 -19.29 -0.96 17.87
N ILE A 972 -18.39 -0.68 16.93
CA ILE A 972 -16.97 -1.02 17.08
C ILE A 972 -16.32 -0.12 18.13
N PRO A 973 -15.37 -0.62 18.94
CA PRO A 973 -14.65 0.19 19.93
C PRO A 973 -13.52 1.02 19.27
N ALA A 974 -13.84 1.71 18.17
CA ALA A 974 -12.92 2.55 17.42
C ALA A 974 -13.67 3.74 16.82
N GLY A 975 -12.98 4.85 16.58
CA GLY A 975 -13.57 6.07 16.02
C GLY A 975 -14.69 6.61 16.91
N SER A 976 -15.79 7.03 16.29
CA SER A 976 -17.00 7.54 16.97
C SER A 976 -17.73 6.51 17.84
N GLY A 977 -17.37 5.23 17.74
CA GLY A 977 -17.89 4.15 18.58
C GLY A 977 -17.28 4.07 19.98
N LEU A 978 -16.24 4.84 20.28
CA LEU A 978 -15.65 4.90 21.63
C LEU A 978 -16.55 5.69 22.59
N ASP A 979 -16.62 5.22 23.85
CA ASP A 979 -17.41 5.85 24.90
C ASP A 979 -17.00 7.31 25.14
N ILE A 980 -15.71 7.64 25.02
CA ILE A 980 -15.18 9.00 25.14
C ILE A 980 -15.88 10.00 24.18
N TYR A 981 -16.26 9.57 23.00
CA TYR A 981 -16.96 10.42 22.03
C TYR A 981 -18.49 10.40 22.17
N ARG A 982 -19.04 9.44 22.91
CA ARG A 982 -20.47 9.32 23.18
C ARG A 982 -20.93 10.17 24.37
N ASP A 983 -20.09 10.24 25.41
CA ASP A 983 -20.39 10.95 26.64
C ASP A 983 -19.99 12.44 26.55
N PHE A 984 -19.73 12.95 25.37
CA PHE A 984 -19.38 14.34 25.12
C PHE A 984 -20.64 15.22 25.20
N GLU A 985 -20.85 15.87 26.33
CA GLU A 985 -21.78 16.98 26.45
C GLU A 985 -21.11 18.26 25.96
N PRO A 986 -21.64 18.96 24.93
CA PRO A 986 -21.05 20.21 24.44
C PRO A 986 -21.24 21.29 25.48
N THR A 987 -20.21 21.60 26.25
CA THR A 987 -20.22 22.60 27.33
C THR A 987 -20.23 24.06 26.84
N ASN A 988 -20.00 24.32 25.57
CA ASN A 988 -19.97 25.67 24.97
C ASN A 988 -20.56 25.68 23.54
N TRP A 989 -21.85 25.33 23.46
CA TRP A 989 -22.57 25.65 22.22
C TRP A 989 -23.03 27.09 22.31
N PRO A 990 -22.69 28.00 21.37
CA PRO A 990 -23.36 29.30 21.34
C PRO A 990 -24.85 29.03 21.13
N GLU A 991 -25.70 29.59 22.00
CA GLU A 991 -27.15 29.58 21.83
C GLU A 991 -27.50 30.26 20.49
N SER A 992 -27.46 29.54 19.41
CA SER A 992 -28.00 29.97 18.14
C SER A 992 -29.46 29.58 18.07
N SER A 993 -30.26 30.51 17.67
CA SER A 993 -31.74 30.47 17.53
C SER A 993 -32.32 29.29 16.72
N VAL A 994 -31.49 28.39 16.25
CA VAL A 994 -31.86 27.20 15.47
C VAL A 994 -32.21 26.00 16.38
N THR A 995 -31.68 25.94 17.59
CA THR A 995 -31.94 24.86 18.54
C THR A 995 -33.32 24.95 19.18
N GLN A 996 -33.81 26.13 19.39
CA GLN A 996 -35.14 26.34 20.01
C GLN A 996 -36.27 25.90 19.06
N SER A 997 -36.11 26.14 17.74
CA SER A 997 -37.10 25.73 16.73
C SER A 997 -37.14 24.23 16.48
N MET A 998 -36.06 23.50 16.77
CA MET A 998 -36.03 22.01 16.67
C MET A 998 -36.66 21.34 17.87
N ILE A 999 -36.48 21.90 19.08
CA ILE A 999 -37.08 21.39 20.30
C ILE A 999 -38.61 21.66 20.31
N ASP A 1000 -39.03 22.82 19.80
CA ASP A 1000 -40.45 23.17 19.70
C ASP A 1000 -41.20 22.37 18.61
N ASN A 1001 -40.46 21.79 17.62
CA ASN A 1001 -41.05 20.89 16.65
C ASN A 1001 -41.13 19.41 17.08
N GLU A 1002 -40.36 18.99 18.04
CA GLU A 1002 -40.50 17.64 18.63
C GLU A 1002 -41.57 17.56 19.72
N GLN A 1003 -42.04 18.71 20.25
CA GLN A 1003 -43.15 18.79 21.24
C GLN A 1003 -44.53 19.11 20.62
N LYS A 1004 -44.58 19.26 19.29
CA LYS A 1004 -45.84 19.33 18.54
C LYS A 1004 -46.02 18.08 17.68
#